data_d3dfdfcd5758bdc99332f89f1e8891b2
#
_entry.id   d3dfdfcd5758bdc99332f89f1e8891b2
#
_cell.length_a   1.000
_cell.length_b   1.000
_cell.length_c   1.000
_cell.angle_alpha   90.00
_cell.angle_beta   90.00
_cell.angle_gamma   90.00
#
_symmetry.space_group_name_H-M   'P 1'
#
loop_
_entity.id
_entity.type
_entity.pdbx_description
1 polymer ?
#
loop_
_entity_poly.entity_id
_entity_poly.type
_entity_poly.pdbx_seq_one_letter_code
_entity_poly.pdbx_strand_id
1 'polypeptide(L)'
;MEKIIDLLHSGGYSCVIGNGAEIRTFTQRGVADLYDLFQQEPSFMEGACIADKVIGKAAAGLMVLGGIRRVYADVISQPALTLLHDANVEVTYIRLVPFIENRDKSGWCPLETACHEISSLEEIFRIIENFLSKMRMKKNLLGILFACTFLSTSLEAQVRRDTTHTTQNYEIDGVVVTGTRNETDIRHLPMTVSVLNRETIEKRLEPSLLPMLTEQIPGLFTTSRGIMGYGVSSGAAGGISLRGIGGSPTTGLLVLIDGHPQYMGLMGHPIADAYQSMLAEKVEVVRGPASVLYGSNAMGGVINIVTRQQREDGVRTGARLGYGSYNTWTTEVTNQVKKGRFSSVITGSYNRTDGHRPDMEFEQYGGYTRLGYELNRTWNISADLNLTHFNASNPGTVSTPVFDNDSRITRGMTSFALENKYEHTSGALKLFYNWGKHHINDGYGTGEAPLDYRFNSKDRMTGISWYQSTSLFTGNRLTVGLDYMRFGGEAWNRFITDRHKENISDKSENEIAGYVDFRQAIGSHLTIDAGIRADHHTVSGTEWIPQVGLSVQLPHNASLKAMASKGFRNPTIRELYMFRPANPDLLPERLWNYELSYSQRLFDQTFYYGVNLFYINGDNMIQTIRTDGRPLNVNTGKVENWGAEASIAYHIHPTWNLTANYSWLHMEHPLVAAPEHKLYAGIDFTKGKWNFSTGIQYVAGLYTVVSPEEKKENFLLWNLRGNY
;
A
#
# COMPACT_ATOMS: atom_id res chain seq x y z
N MET A 1 -42.50 -22.24 -25.98
CA MET A 1 -41.49 -23.19 -25.49
C MET A 1 -40.83 -23.95 -26.64
N GLU A 2 -41.56 -24.64 -27.54
CA GLU A 2 -40.98 -25.42 -28.66
C GLU A 2 -39.95 -24.65 -29.48
N LYS A 3 -40.26 -23.45 -29.91
CA LYS A 3 -39.38 -22.59 -30.72
C LYS A 3 -38.03 -22.30 -30.03
N ILE A 4 -37.99 -22.11 -28.71
CA ILE A 4 -36.71 -21.86 -27.96
C ILE A 4 -35.95 -23.15 -27.73
N ILE A 5 -36.63 -24.30 -27.63
CA ILE A 5 -36.00 -25.63 -27.53
C ILE A 5 -35.32 -25.99 -28.88
N ASP A 6 -36.04 -25.80 -30.00
CA ASP A 6 -35.48 -26.03 -31.34
C ASP A 6 -34.26 -25.15 -31.58
N LEU A 7 -34.32 -23.90 -31.13
CA LEU A 7 -33.19 -22.97 -31.25
C LEU A 7 -32.00 -23.37 -30.39
N LEU A 8 -32.24 -23.86 -29.16
CA LEU A 8 -31.21 -24.38 -28.28
C LEU A 8 -30.38 -25.52 -28.91
N HIS A 9 -31.09 -26.43 -29.61
CA HIS A 9 -30.47 -27.60 -30.22
C HIS A 9 -29.85 -27.32 -31.59
N SER A 10 -30.49 -26.51 -32.44
CA SER A 10 -30.02 -26.19 -33.80
C SER A 10 -28.89 -25.17 -33.84
N GLY A 11 -28.87 -24.21 -32.89
CA GLY A 11 -27.95 -23.06 -32.90
C GLY A 11 -26.66 -23.24 -32.10
N GLY A 12 -26.47 -24.37 -31.42
CA GLY A 12 -25.26 -24.60 -30.58
C GLY A 12 -25.18 -23.75 -29.29
N TYR A 13 -26.31 -23.13 -28.90
CA TYR A 13 -26.39 -22.27 -27.71
C TYR A 13 -26.37 -23.08 -26.42
N SER A 14 -25.95 -22.45 -25.33
CA SER A 14 -25.99 -23.02 -23.97
C SER A 14 -27.33 -22.80 -23.32
N CYS A 15 -27.94 -21.64 -23.59
CA CYS A 15 -29.23 -21.20 -23.05
C CYS A 15 -29.96 -20.31 -24.05
N VAL A 16 -31.29 -20.41 -24.08
CA VAL A 16 -32.20 -19.57 -24.90
C VAL A 16 -33.33 -19.10 -24.01
N ILE A 17 -33.60 -17.79 -23.99
CA ILE A 17 -34.65 -17.16 -23.20
C ILE A 17 -35.61 -16.44 -24.13
N GLY A 18 -36.92 -16.70 -23.95
CA GLY A 18 -37.97 -16.04 -24.71
C GLY A 18 -38.98 -15.33 -23.79
N ASN A 19 -39.21 -14.05 -24.03
CA ASN A 19 -40.23 -13.27 -23.36
C ASN A 19 -41.10 -12.56 -24.38
N GLY A 20 -42.37 -12.95 -24.48
CA GLY A 20 -43.29 -12.47 -25.52
C GLY A 20 -42.78 -12.81 -26.92
N ALA A 21 -42.55 -11.79 -27.74
CA ALA A 21 -42.02 -11.94 -29.11
C ALA A 21 -40.50 -11.89 -29.20
N GLU A 22 -39.79 -11.51 -28.13
CA GLU A 22 -38.36 -11.39 -28.09
C GLU A 22 -37.71 -12.69 -27.65
N ILE A 23 -36.64 -13.11 -28.38
CA ILE A 23 -35.86 -14.31 -28.05
C ILE A 23 -34.37 -13.89 -28.00
N ARG A 24 -33.69 -14.26 -26.91
CA ARG A 24 -32.26 -14.04 -26.75
C ARG A 24 -31.55 -15.38 -26.62
N THR A 25 -30.35 -15.46 -27.21
CA THR A 25 -29.55 -16.67 -27.26
C THR A 25 -28.21 -16.41 -26.56
N PHE A 26 -27.73 -17.38 -25.79
CA PHE A 26 -26.53 -17.28 -24.97
C PHE A 26 -25.56 -18.42 -25.26
N THR A 27 -24.29 -18.16 -25.17
CA THR A 27 -23.24 -19.12 -25.52
C THR A 27 -22.23 -19.34 -24.40
N GLN A 28 -22.21 -18.50 -23.37
CA GLN A 28 -21.35 -18.71 -22.22
C GLN A 28 -21.80 -19.93 -21.42
N ARG A 29 -20.85 -20.53 -20.74
CA ARG A 29 -21.13 -21.75 -19.98
C ARG A 29 -21.39 -21.44 -18.51
N GLY A 30 -22.30 -22.19 -17.91
CA GLY A 30 -22.68 -22.06 -16.51
C GLY A 30 -23.67 -20.93 -16.31
N VAL A 31 -23.61 -20.27 -15.15
CA VAL A 31 -24.60 -19.27 -14.73
C VAL A 31 -24.26 -17.83 -15.17
N ALA A 32 -23.17 -17.63 -15.90
CA ALA A 32 -22.65 -16.29 -16.18
C ALA A 32 -23.62 -15.42 -17.00
N ASP A 33 -24.20 -15.98 -18.06
CA ASP A 33 -25.15 -15.26 -18.90
C ASP A 33 -26.44 -14.91 -18.15
N LEU A 34 -26.95 -15.82 -17.32
CA LEU A 34 -28.13 -15.58 -16.48
C LEU A 34 -27.85 -14.51 -15.42
N TYR A 35 -26.68 -14.54 -14.82
CA TYR A 35 -26.28 -13.55 -13.83
C TYR A 35 -26.16 -12.14 -14.46
N ASP A 36 -25.53 -12.04 -15.64
CA ASP A 36 -25.37 -10.79 -16.35
C ASP A 36 -26.74 -10.22 -16.77
N LEU A 37 -27.61 -11.04 -17.28
CA LEU A 37 -28.96 -10.65 -17.65
C LEU A 37 -29.78 -10.18 -16.44
N PHE A 38 -29.69 -10.91 -15.32
CA PHE A 38 -30.35 -10.53 -14.07
C PHE A 38 -29.87 -9.20 -13.52
N GLN A 39 -28.57 -8.90 -13.67
CA GLN A 39 -27.97 -7.63 -13.22
C GLN A 39 -28.29 -6.44 -14.11
N GLN A 40 -28.36 -6.66 -15.41
CA GLN A 40 -28.52 -5.57 -16.42
C GLN A 40 -29.98 -5.30 -16.77
N GLU A 41 -30.77 -6.33 -16.98
CA GLU A 41 -32.14 -6.26 -17.46
C GLU A 41 -33.05 -7.28 -16.76
N PRO A 42 -33.28 -7.21 -15.45
CA PRO A 42 -34.04 -8.20 -14.69
C PRO A 42 -35.51 -8.30 -15.20
N SER A 43 -36.07 -7.21 -15.71
CA SER A 43 -37.41 -7.18 -16.25
C SER A 43 -37.62 -8.08 -17.49
N PHE A 44 -36.54 -8.39 -18.23
CA PHE A 44 -36.60 -9.33 -19.35
C PHE A 44 -36.82 -10.77 -18.88
N MET A 45 -36.37 -11.12 -17.69
CA MET A 45 -36.52 -12.45 -17.12
C MET A 45 -37.93 -12.68 -16.53
N GLU A 46 -38.60 -11.63 -16.09
CA GLU A 46 -39.90 -11.73 -15.43
C GLU A 46 -40.99 -12.30 -16.38
N GLY A 47 -41.57 -13.44 -16.00
CA GLY A 47 -42.57 -14.16 -16.80
C GLY A 47 -42.03 -14.90 -18.03
N ALA A 48 -40.70 -14.86 -18.28
CA ALA A 48 -40.05 -15.47 -19.43
C ALA A 48 -40.08 -17.00 -19.40
N CYS A 49 -39.82 -17.61 -20.56
CA CYS A 49 -39.53 -19.04 -20.72
C CYS A 49 -38.07 -19.23 -21.05
N ILE A 50 -37.42 -20.21 -20.43
CA ILE A 50 -36.02 -20.54 -20.65
C ILE A 50 -35.85 -22.00 -21.12
N ALA A 51 -34.93 -22.23 -22.03
CA ALA A 51 -34.43 -23.53 -22.43
C ALA A 51 -32.92 -23.55 -22.22
N ASP A 52 -32.40 -24.49 -21.40
CA ASP A 52 -30.99 -24.61 -21.02
C ASP A 52 -30.51 -26.07 -21.14
N LYS A 53 -29.26 -26.28 -21.52
CA LYS A 53 -28.71 -27.63 -21.62
C LYS A 53 -28.47 -28.28 -20.27
N VAL A 54 -28.04 -27.50 -19.24
CA VAL A 54 -27.69 -28.05 -17.94
C VAL A 54 -28.02 -27.09 -16.81
N ILE A 55 -29.00 -27.50 -15.99
CA ILE A 55 -29.44 -26.68 -14.84
C ILE A 55 -29.03 -27.30 -13.52
N GLY A 56 -28.16 -26.64 -12.82
CA GLY A 56 -27.82 -26.92 -11.41
C GLY A 56 -28.52 -25.95 -10.45
N LYS A 57 -28.39 -26.17 -9.15
CA LYS A 57 -29.08 -25.38 -8.11
C LYS A 57 -28.81 -23.88 -8.18
N ALA A 58 -27.57 -23.48 -8.52
CA ALA A 58 -27.23 -22.07 -8.69
C ALA A 58 -27.98 -21.40 -9.85
N ALA A 59 -28.08 -22.07 -11.02
CA ALA A 59 -28.85 -21.57 -12.16
C ALA A 59 -30.32 -21.47 -11.83
N ALA A 60 -30.89 -22.49 -11.19
CA ALA A 60 -32.27 -22.51 -10.71
C ALA A 60 -32.56 -21.32 -9.76
N GLY A 61 -31.64 -21.02 -8.85
CA GLY A 61 -31.77 -19.86 -7.95
C GLY A 61 -31.88 -18.53 -8.69
N LEU A 62 -31.07 -18.29 -9.75
CA LEU A 62 -31.17 -17.11 -10.59
C LEU A 62 -32.47 -17.06 -11.40
N MET A 63 -32.96 -18.22 -11.88
CA MET A 63 -34.22 -18.31 -12.59
C MET A 63 -35.39 -17.93 -11.70
N VAL A 64 -35.40 -18.40 -10.45
CA VAL A 64 -36.43 -18.05 -9.46
C VAL A 64 -36.35 -16.56 -9.11
N LEU A 65 -35.17 -16.03 -8.84
CA LEU A 65 -34.95 -14.59 -8.55
C LEU A 65 -35.39 -13.71 -9.73
N GLY A 66 -35.13 -14.16 -10.97
CA GLY A 66 -35.52 -13.48 -12.17
C GLY A 66 -37.02 -13.61 -12.55
N GLY A 67 -37.80 -14.39 -11.82
CA GLY A 67 -39.23 -14.57 -12.07
C GLY A 67 -39.52 -15.37 -13.33
N ILE A 68 -38.68 -16.32 -13.71
CA ILE A 68 -38.93 -17.23 -14.86
C ILE A 68 -40.19 -18.06 -14.63
N ARG A 69 -41.05 -18.13 -15.62
CA ARG A 69 -42.30 -18.87 -15.53
C ARG A 69 -42.23 -20.32 -15.96
N ARG A 70 -41.45 -20.62 -17.01
CA ARG A 70 -41.27 -21.97 -17.54
C ARG A 70 -39.82 -22.28 -17.86
N VAL A 71 -39.41 -23.48 -17.53
CA VAL A 71 -38.07 -23.99 -17.73
C VAL A 71 -38.09 -25.29 -18.50
N TYR A 72 -37.19 -25.42 -19.49
CA TYR A 72 -36.84 -26.66 -20.14
C TYR A 72 -35.38 -26.92 -19.94
N ALA A 73 -35.02 -28.16 -19.60
CA ALA A 73 -33.63 -28.59 -19.38
C ALA A 73 -33.29 -29.91 -20.09
N ASP A 74 -32.16 -30.00 -20.78
CA ASP A 74 -31.68 -31.33 -21.22
C ASP A 74 -31.26 -32.16 -20.02
N VAL A 75 -30.57 -31.54 -19.06
CA VAL A 75 -30.16 -32.16 -17.79
C VAL A 75 -30.44 -31.21 -16.63
N ILE A 76 -31.08 -31.71 -15.60
CA ILE A 76 -31.36 -30.95 -14.38
C ILE A 76 -30.95 -31.73 -13.15
N SER A 77 -30.39 -31.07 -12.12
CA SER A 77 -30.10 -31.72 -10.84
C SER A 77 -31.35 -31.80 -9.94
N GLN A 78 -31.37 -32.80 -9.04
CA GLN A 78 -32.48 -32.95 -8.09
C GLN A 78 -32.64 -31.69 -7.20
N PRO A 79 -31.55 -31.08 -6.64
CA PRO A 79 -31.67 -29.81 -5.88
C PRO A 79 -32.22 -28.65 -6.68
N ALA A 80 -31.89 -28.55 -7.98
CA ALA A 80 -32.43 -27.53 -8.88
C ALA A 80 -33.92 -27.71 -9.16
N LEU A 81 -34.33 -28.94 -9.42
CA LEU A 81 -35.70 -29.28 -9.67
C LEU A 81 -36.60 -28.96 -8.46
N THR A 82 -36.15 -29.37 -7.26
CA THR A 82 -36.83 -29.07 -5.99
C THR A 82 -37.02 -27.56 -5.82
N LEU A 83 -35.94 -26.76 -5.99
CA LEU A 83 -36.01 -25.31 -5.84
C LEU A 83 -36.95 -24.63 -6.80
N LEU A 84 -36.99 -25.08 -8.06
CA LEU A 84 -37.94 -24.53 -9.10
C LEU A 84 -39.36 -24.92 -8.79
N HIS A 85 -39.66 -26.15 -8.34
CA HIS A 85 -40.98 -26.60 -7.94
C HIS A 85 -41.51 -25.84 -6.71
N ASP A 86 -40.69 -25.63 -5.71
CA ASP A 86 -41.03 -24.87 -4.50
C ASP A 86 -41.41 -23.42 -4.84
N ALA A 87 -40.82 -22.88 -5.92
CA ALA A 87 -41.13 -21.57 -6.46
C ALA A 87 -42.30 -21.55 -7.48
N ASN A 88 -43.00 -22.65 -7.66
CA ASN A 88 -44.10 -22.82 -8.62
C ASN A 88 -43.71 -22.56 -10.09
N VAL A 89 -42.49 -22.84 -10.49
CA VAL A 89 -41.98 -22.76 -11.87
C VAL A 89 -42.36 -24.05 -12.61
N GLU A 90 -42.95 -23.95 -13.79
CA GLU A 90 -43.27 -25.09 -14.63
C GLU A 90 -42.00 -25.63 -15.29
N VAL A 91 -41.63 -26.89 -14.98
CA VAL A 91 -40.34 -27.51 -15.42
C VAL A 91 -40.60 -28.72 -16.31
N THR A 92 -39.93 -28.73 -17.47
CA THR A 92 -39.84 -29.87 -18.37
C THR A 92 -38.38 -30.26 -18.57
N TYR A 93 -38.04 -31.54 -18.54
CA TYR A 93 -36.64 -31.97 -18.68
C TYR A 93 -36.52 -33.30 -19.40
N ILE A 94 -35.34 -33.56 -19.99
CA ILE A 94 -35.02 -34.86 -20.58
C ILE A 94 -34.45 -35.80 -19.54
N ARG A 95 -33.48 -35.32 -18.72
CA ARG A 95 -32.76 -36.16 -17.76
C ARG A 95 -32.62 -35.49 -16.41
N LEU A 96 -33.05 -36.21 -15.37
CA LEU A 96 -32.78 -35.84 -13.97
C LEU A 96 -31.52 -36.53 -13.45
N VAL A 97 -30.69 -35.79 -12.76
CA VAL A 97 -29.46 -36.32 -12.13
C VAL A 97 -29.40 -35.92 -10.65
N PRO A 98 -28.72 -36.69 -9.80
CA PRO A 98 -28.59 -36.34 -8.39
C PRO A 98 -27.90 -34.99 -8.18
N PHE A 99 -26.89 -34.70 -9.01
CA PHE A 99 -26.10 -33.47 -8.98
C PHE A 99 -25.46 -33.20 -10.37
N ILE A 100 -25.03 -31.97 -10.63
CA ILE A 100 -24.26 -31.63 -11.84
C ILE A 100 -22.79 -31.94 -11.59
N GLU A 101 -22.19 -32.72 -12.48
CA GLU A 101 -20.76 -33.05 -12.45
C GLU A 101 -19.91 -31.90 -13.02
N ASN A 102 -18.64 -31.85 -12.56
CA ASN A 102 -17.63 -31.00 -13.18
C ASN A 102 -17.22 -31.54 -14.56
N ARG A 103 -16.40 -30.73 -15.30
CA ARG A 103 -16.07 -31.02 -16.73
C ARG A 103 -15.27 -32.29 -16.95
N ASP A 104 -14.38 -32.61 -16.03
CA ASP A 104 -13.51 -33.78 -16.08
C ASP A 104 -14.13 -35.03 -15.43
N LYS A 105 -15.38 -34.90 -15.00
CA LYS A 105 -16.16 -35.96 -14.35
C LYS A 105 -15.50 -36.54 -13.09
N SER A 106 -14.61 -35.76 -12.47
CA SER A 106 -13.90 -36.17 -11.25
C SER A 106 -14.70 -35.90 -9.97
N GLY A 107 -15.82 -35.17 -10.04
CA GLY A 107 -16.67 -34.83 -8.90
C GLY A 107 -17.77 -33.83 -9.25
N TRP A 108 -18.35 -33.23 -8.23
CA TRP A 108 -19.43 -32.26 -8.36
C TRP A 108 -18.96 -30.94 -8.99
N CYS A 109 -19.86 -30.28 -9.69
CA CYS A 109 -19.62 -28.90 -10.12
C CYS A 109 -19.40 -27.99 -8.89
N PRO A 110 -18.39 -27.13 -8.88
CA PRO A 110 -18.09 -26.27 -7.73
C PRO A 110 -19.27 -25.42 -7.24
N LEU A 111 -20.09 -24.88 -8.16
CA LEU A 111 -21.29 -24.15 -7.79
C LEU A 111 -22.39 -25.04 -7.24
N GLU A 112 -22.52 -26.27 -7.75
CA GLU A 112 -23.48 -27.25 -7.24
C GLU A 112 -23.10 -27.64 -5.79
N THR A 113 -21.81 -27.86 -5.53
CA THR A 113 -21.30 -28.14 -4.17
C THR A 113 -21.57 -26.97 -3.21
N ALA A 114 -21.28 -25.76 -3.65
CA ALA A 114 -21.43 -24.57 -2.81
C ALA A 114 -22.89 -24.22 -2.50
N CYS A 115 -23.83 -24.57 -3.39
CA CYS A 115 -25.25 -24.26 -3.21
C CYS A 115 -26.09 -25.44 -2.68
N HIS A 116 -25.51 -26.65 -2.53
CA HIS A 116 -26.27 -27.87 -2.31
C HIS A 116 -27.20 -27.81 -1.08
N GLU A 117 -26.70 -27.37 0.05
CA GLU A 117 -27.44 -27.28 1.31
C GLU A 117 -28.15 -25.95 1.55
N ILE A 118 -27.93 -24.96 0.68
CA ILE A 118 -28.42 -23.60 0.88
C ILE A 118 -29.87 -23.50 0.43
N SER A 119 -30.76 -23.05 1.30
CA SER A 119 -32.19 -22.84 1.00
C SER A 119 -32.53 -21.37 0.70
N SER A 120 -31.71 -20.42 1.10
CA SER A 120 -31.93 -19.01 0.88
C SER A 120 -31.49 -18.57 -0.54
N LEU A 121 -32.43 -17.99 -1.30
CA LEU A 121 -32.15 -17.45 -2.64
C LEU A 121 -31.11 -16.32 -2.61
N GLU A 122 -31.10 -15.50 -1.57
CA GLU A 122 -30.13 -14.41 -1.40
C GLU A 122 -28.72 -14.96 -1.18
N GLU A 123 -28.59 -16.05 -0.43
CA GLU A 123 -27.32 -16.70 -0.17
C GLU A 123 -26.80 -17.41 -1.42
N ILE A 124 -27.66 -18.10 -2.18
CA ILE A 124 -27.32 -18.64 -3.51
C ILE A 124 -26.82 -17.54 -4.44
N PHE A 125 -27.48 -16.39 -4.46
CA PHE A 125 -27.07 -15.26 -5.28
C PHE A 125 -25.66 -14.76 -4.89
N ARG A 126 -25.35 -14.60 -3.60
CA ARG A 126 -24.02 -14.18 -3.12
C ARG A 126 -22.93 -15.19 -3.50
N ILE A 127 -23.23 -16.49 -3.42
CA ILE A 127 -22.29 -17.54 -3.84
C ILE A 127 -21.97 -17.41 -5.33
N ILE A 128 -22.99 -17.17 -6.17
CA ILE A 128 -22.80 -16.99 -7.61
C ILE A 128 -21.98 -15.74 -7.91
N GLU A 129 -22.29 -14.62 -7.27
CA GLU A 129 -21.55 -13.37 -7.42
C GLU A 129 -20.07 -13.53 -7.10
N ASN A 130 -19.75 -14.14 -5.97
CA ASN A 130 -18.37 -14.43 -5.56
C ASN A 130 -17.67 -15.41 -6.51
N PHE A 131 -18.37 -16.41 -7.01
CA PHE A 131 -17.81 -17.38 -7.95
C PHE A 131 -17.50 -16.73 -9.31
N LEU A 132 -18.40 -15.92 -9.85
CA LEU A 132 -18.23 -15.26 -11.15
C LEU A 132 -17.20 -14.15 -11.08
N SER A 133 -17.10 -13.40 -9.98
CA SER A 133 -16.05 -12.41 -9.79
C SER A 133 -14.66 -13.07 -9.81
N LYS A 134 -14.49 -14.22 -9.13
CA LYS A 134 -13.26 -15.02 -9.18
C LYS A 134 -12.94 -15.57 -10.59
N MET A 135 -13.94 -15.95 -11.34
CA MET A 135 -13.76 -16.44 -12.73
C MET A 135 -13.42 -15.32 -13.74
N ARG A 136 -14.04 -14.16 -13.61
CA ARG A 136 -13.77 -12.99 -14.49
C ARG A 136 -12.37 -12.45 -14.29
N MET A 137 -11.90 -12.44 -13.06
CA MET A 137 -10.52 -12.08 -12.73
C MET A 137 -9.48 -13.01 -13.37
N LYS A 138 -9.72 -14.32 -13.40
CA LYS A 138 -8.85 -15.28 -14.11
C LYS A 138 -8.78 -15.02 -15.63
N LYS A 139 -9.86 -14.61 -16.26
CA LYS A 139 -9.90 -14.29 -17.71
C LYS A 139 -9.14 -13.01 -18.05
N ASN A 140 -9.25 -11.97 -17.21
CA ASN A 140 -8.57 -10.71 -17.42
C ASN A 140 -7.03 -10.84 -17.22
N LEU A 141 -6.60 -11.68 -16.30
CA LEU A 141 -5.18 -11.98 -16.08
C LEU A 141 -4.54 -12.69 -17.27
N LEU A 142 -5.26 -13.63 -17.90
CA LEU A 142 -4.80 -14.31 -19.13
C LEU A 142 -4.72 -13.34 -20.32
N GLY A 143 -5.63 -12.37 -20.42
CA GLY A 143 -5.65 -11.34 -21.45
C GLY A 143 -4.48 -10.37 -21.35
N ILE A 144 -4.07 -9.99 -20.15
CA ILE A 144 -2.90 -9.14 -19.89
C ILE A 144 -1.59 -9.88 -20.18
N LEU A 145 -1.49 -11.15 -19.80
CA LEU A 145 -0.34 -12.01 -20.17
C LEU A 145 -0.23 -12.19 -21.71
N PHE A 146 -1.36 -12.31 -22.42
CA PHE A 146 -1.37 -12.49 -23.88
C PHE A 146 -1.04 -11.18 -24.62
N ALA A 147 -1.44 -10.02 -24.11
CA ALA A 147 -1.08 -8.71 -24.67
C ALA A 147 0.41 -8.40 -24.51
N CYS A 148 1.04 -8.83 -23.41
CA CYS A 148 2.48 -8.69 -23.18
C CYS A 148 3.32 -9.59 -24.10
N THR A 149 2.79 -10.74 -24.55
CA THR A 149 3.51 -11.66 -25.47
C THR A 149 3.45 -11.24 -26.93
N PHE A 150 2.44 -10.46 -27.37
CA PHE A 150 2.35 -9.97 -28.75
C PHE A 150 3.23 -8.74 -29.04
N LEU A 151 3.75 -8.05 -28.04
CA LEU A 151 4.68 -6.93 -28.22
C LEU A 151 6.16 -7.35 -28.31
N SER A 152 6.47 -8.63 -28.17
CA SER A 152 7.85 -9.15 -28.09
C SER A 152 8.36 -9.88 -29.32
N THR A 153 7.62 -9.91 -30.43
CA THR A 153 8.04 -10.65 -31.64
C THR A 153 8.75 -9.81 -32.69
N SER A 154 9.70 -8.97 -32.33
CA SER A 154 10.66 -8.41 -33.28
C SER A 154 11.86 -7.78 -32.60
N LEU A 155 12.63 -8.53 -31.82
CA LEU A 155 13.99 -8.10 -31.44
C LEU A 155 14.78 -9.35 -31.02
N GLU A 156 15.73 -9.76 -31.89
CA GLU A 156 16.75 -10.75 -31.56
C GLU A 156 17.51 -10.30 -30.31
N ALA A 157 17.29 -11.00 -29.18
CA ALA A 157 18.03 -10.78 -27.96
C ALA A 157 19.46 -11.34 -28.15
N GLN A 158 20.42 -10.46 -28.47
CA GLN A 158 21.82 -10.78 -28.23
C GLN A 158 22.06 -10.85 -26.73
N VAL A 159 22.15 -12.07 -26.20
CA VAL A 159 22.67 -12.33 -24.86
C VAL A 159 24.16 -11.97 -24.84
N ARG A 160 24.50 -10.73 -24.54
CA ARG A 160 25.85 -10.38 -24.07
C ARG A 160 25.99 -10.88 -22.65
N ARG A 161 26.75 -11.95 -22.49
CA ARG A 161 27.34 -12.31 -21.19
C ARG A 161 28.40 -11.25 -20.87
N ASP A 162 28.01 -10.28 -20.09
CA ASP A 162 28.97 -9.39 -19.45
C ASP A 162 29.53 -10.10 -18.20
N THR A 163 30.66 -10.75 -18.38
CA THR A 163 31.56 -11.20 -17.32
C THR A 163 32.58 -10.10 -17.01
N THR A 164 32.11 -8.95 -16.59
CA THR A 164 32.97 -8.00 -15.88
C THR A 164 32.77 -8.23 -14.38
N HIS A 165 33.77 -8.81 -13.75
CA HIS A 165 33.97 -8.74 -12.32
C HIS A 165 34.20 -7.26 -11.96
N THR A 166 33.12 -6.49 -11.86
CA THR A 166 33.14 -5.25 -11.09
C THR A 166 33.29 -5.67 -9.65
N THR A 167 34.40 -5.32 -9.03
CA THR A 167 34.52 -5.19 -7.60
C THR A 167 33.30 -4.40 -7.15
N GLN A 168 32.33 -5.08 -6.51
CA GLN A 168 31.19 -4.43 -5.90
C GLN A 168 31.72 -3.53 -4.80
N ASN A 169 31.85 -2.25 -5.11
CA ASN A 169 31.93 -1.23 -4.07
C ASN A 169 30.55 -1.26 -3.39
N TYR A 170 30.47 -1.92 -2.25
CA TYR A 170 29.33 -1.79 -1.35
C TYR A 170 29.35 -0.37 -0.79
N GLU A 171 28.72 0.54 -1.51
CA GLU A 171 28.51 1.90 -1.03
C GLU A 171 27.52 1.86 0.13
N ILE A 172 28.06 1.77 1.36
CA ILE A 172 27.31 2.09 2.58
C ILE A 172 26.93 3.58 2.57
N ASP A 173 27.62 4.38 1.76
CA ASP A 173 27.34 5.81 1.53
C ASP A 173 26.51 5.98 0.26
N GLY A 174 25.20 5.98 0.45
CA GLY A 174 24.30 6.34 -0.64
C GLY A 174 24.21 7.85 -0.81
N VAL A 175 24.17 8.29 -2.06
CA VAL A 175 23.66 9.60 -2.40
C VAL A 175 22.15 9.57 -2.17
N VAL A 176 21.66 10.46 -1.32
CA VAL A 176 20.23 10.60 -0.99
C VAL A 176 19.67 11.91 -1.52
N VAL A 177 18.40 11.92 -1.82
CA VAL A 177 17.67 13.08 -2.33
C VAL A 177 16.71 13.63 -1.27
N THR A 178 16.16 12.76 -0.43
CA THR A 178 15.08 13.10 0.51
C THR A 178 15.50 14.15 1.53
N GLY A 179 16.76 14.10 1.98
CA GLY A 179 17.23 15.06 2.98
C GLY A 179 17.40 16.50 2.47
N THR A 180 17.39 16.74 1.15
CA THR A 180 17.80 18.04 0.60
C THR A 180 17.14 18.44 -0.73
N ARG A 181 16.24 17.63 -1.25
CA ARG A 181 15.70 17.76 -2.61
C ARG A 181 16.75 17.63 -3.74
N ASN A 182 18.00 17.32 -3.40
CA ASN A 182 19.12 17.15 -4.34
C ASN A 182 19.96 15.94 -3.98
N GLU A 183 20.61 15.35 -4.97
CA GLU A 183 21.61 14.31 -4.75
C GLU A 183 22.71 14.82 -3.81
N THR A 184 22.78 14.30 -2.61
CA THR A 184 23.72 14.72 -1.58
C THR A 184 24.29 13.49 -0.88
N ASP A 185 25.60 13.51 -0.64
CA ASP A 185 26.27 12.49 0.16
C ASP A 185 25.74 12.55 1.62
N ILE A 186 25.29 11.42 2.12
CA ILE A 186 24.71 11.28 3.47
C ILE A 186 25.64 11.78 4.59
N ARG A 187 26.95 11.78 4.37
CA ARG A 187 27.95 12.27 5.34
C ARG A 187 27.82 13.77 5.60
N HIS A 188 27.44 14.53 4.59
CA HIS A 188 27.29 15.98 4.67
C HIS A 188 25.88 16.44 5.08
N LEU A 189 24.98 15.50 5.37
CA LEU A 189 23.64 15.79 5.90
C LEU A 189 23.66 15.82 7.42
N PRO A 190 23.18 16.89 8.08
CA PRO A 190 23.08 16.90 9.53
C PRO A 190 21.97 15.95 10.06
N MET A 191 20.97 15.67 9.26
CA MET A 191 19.91 14.72 9.61
C MET A 191 20.34 13.27 9.44
N THR A 192 19.71 12.38 10.19
CA THR A 192 19.95 10.94 10.09
C THR A 192 19.07 10.33 9.00
N VAL A 193 19.70 9.80 7.96
CA VAL A 193 19.03 9.12 6.84
C VAL A 193 19.47 7.67 6.76
N SER A 194 18.53 6.76 6.59
CA SER A 194 18.77 5.35 6.29
C SER A 194 18.33 5.03 4.88
N VAL A 195 19.08 4.17 4.20
CA VAL A 195 18.78 3.79 2.81
C VAL A 195 18.62 2.28 2.69
N LEU A 196 17.51 1.85 2.11
CA LEU A 196 17.28 0.47 1.67
C LEU A 196 17.43 0.43 0.16
N ASN A 197 18.49 -0.17 -0.35
CA ASN A 197 18.80 -0.22 -1.77
C ASN A 197 18.09 -1.36 -2.51
N ARG A 198 18.10 -1.33 -3.84
CA ARG A 198 17.45 -2.32 -4.70
C ARG A 198 17.94 -3.74 -4.47
N GLU A 199 19.22 -3.93 -4.28
CA GLU A 199 19.83 -5.24 -4.06
C GLU A 199 19.26 -5.89 -2.79
N THR A 200 19.14 -5.16 -1.70
CA THR A 200 18.52 -5.63 -0.46
C THR A 200 17.04 -5.95 -0.66
N ILE A 201 16.30 -5.09 -1.39
CA ILE A 201 14.88 -5.32 -1.68
C ILE A 201 14.69 -6.63 -2.48
N GLU A 202 15.51 -6.87 -3.49
CA GLU A 202 15.41 -8.08 -4.31
C GLU A 202 15.77 -9.37 -3.55
N LYS A 203 16.80 -9.32 -2.70
CA LYS A 203 17.23 -10.46 -1.89
C LYS A 203 16.21 -10.88 -0.83
N ARG A 204 15.38 -9.97 -0.35
CA ARG A 204 14.39 -10.26 0.70
C ARG A 204 13.14 -10.98 0.17
N LEU A 205 12.81 -10.87 -1.11
CA LEU A 205 11.67 -11.52 -1.78
C LEU A 205 10.29 -11.14 -1.20
N GLU A 206 10.20 -10.04 -0.49
CA GLU A 206 8.96 -9.56 0.11
C GLU A 206 8.14 -8.76 -0.91
N PRO A 207 6.82 -8.95 -1.02
CA PRO A 207 5.97 -8.16 -1.91
C PRO A 207 5.71 -6.73 -1.37
N SER A 208 5.82 -6.51 -0.05
CA SER A 208 5.69 -5.22 0.62
C SER A 208 7.04 -4.69 1.10
N LEU A 209 7.20 -3.37 1.09
CA LEU A 209 8.40 -2.70 1.63
C LEU A 209 8.44 -2.68 3.17
N LEU A 210 7.29 -2.67 3.83
CA LEU A 210 7.19 -2.41 5.27
C LEU A 210 7.91 -3.43 6.16
N PRO A 211 7.84 -4.77 5.92
CA PRO A 211 8.60 -5.73 6.70
C PRO A 211 10.11 -5.48 6.63
N MET A 212 10.61 -5.17 5.42
CA MET A 212 12.02 -4.87 5.21
C MET A 212 12.46 -3.59 5.92
N LEU A 213 11.62 -2.55 5.93
CA LEU A 213 11.88 -1.31 6.67
C LEU A 213 11.91 -1.57 8.17
N THR A 214 11.01 -2.41 8.70
CA THR A 214 11.01 -2.81 10.10
C THR A 214 12.30 -3.55 10.49
N GLU A 215 12.81 -4.45 9.63
CA GLU A 215 14.09 -5.13 9.86
C GLU A 215 15.28 -4.16 9.83
N GLN A 216 15.37 -3.31 8.80
CA GLN A 216 16.60 -2.59 8.44
C GLN A 216 16.72 -1.21 9.10
N ILE A 217 15.62 -0.55 9.47
CA ILE A 217 15.64 0.83 9.94
C ILE A 217 15.51 0.86 11.47
N PRO A 218 16.51 1.35 12.22
CA PRO A 218 16.40 1.53 13.66
C PRO A 218 15.24 2.45 14.02
N GLY A 219 14.52 2.17 15.10
CA GLY A 219 13.43 2.98 15.60
C GLY A 219 12.13 2.94 14.77
N LEU A 220 12.14 2.30 13.59
CA LEU A 220 10.94 2.11 12.77
C LEU A 220 10.28 0.76 13.07
N PHE A 221 8.98 0.76 13.29
CA PHE A 221 8.18 -0.44 13.51
C PHE A 221 6.87 -0.36 12.72
N THR A 222 6.43 -1.49 12.19
CA THR A 222 5.15 -1.60 11.49
C THR A 222 4.34 -2.76 12.02
N THR A 223 3.04 -2.58 12.16
CA THR A 223 2.12 -3.65 12.53
C THR A 223 1.51 -4.29 11.30
N SER A 224 1.46 -5.62 11.28
CA SER A 224 0.78 -6.39 10.25
C SER A 224 -0.23 -7.35 10.88
N ARG A 225 -1.24 -7.77 10.13
CA ARG A 225 -2.24 -8.72 10.60
C ARG A 225 -1.81 -10.16 10.46
N GLY A 226 -0.91 -10.44 9.56
CA GLY A 226 -0.50 -11.80 9.27
C GLY A 226 0.61 -11.85 8.23
N ILE A 227 0.58 -12.90 7.41
CA ILE A 227 1.60 -13.17 6.38
C ILE A 227 1.61 -12.08 5.32
N MET A 228 0.43 -11.57 4.94
CA MET A 228 0.25 -10.56 3.92
C MET A 228 -0.95 -9.69 4.28
N GLY A 229 -0.91 -8.43 3.87
CA GLY A 229 -1.96 -7.46 4.10
C GLY A 229 -1.85 -6.73 5.44
N TYR A 230 -2.21 -5.47 5.41
CA TYR A 230 -2.27 -4.58 6.57
C TYR A 230 -3.70 -4.15 6.86
N GLY A 231 -4.46 -3.79 5.81
CA GLY A 231 -5.83 -3.27 5.92
C GLY A 231 -5.93 -1.90 6.56
N VAL A 232 -7.14 -1.44 6.74
CA VAL A 232 -7.44 -0.07 7.22
C VAL A 232 -8.56 -0.01 8.25
N SER A 233 -9.21 -1.14 8.54
CA SER A 233 -10.30 -1.21 9.52
C SER A 233 -9.76 -1.23 10.95
N SER A 234 -10.65 -1.14 11.93
CA SER A 234 -10.34 -1.11 13.36
C SER A 234 -9.34 -2.19 13.78
N GLY A 235 -8.42 -1.81 14.64
CA GLY A 235 -7.30 -2.62 15.08
C GLY A 235 -5.95 -2.01 14.68
N ALA A 236 -4.87 -2.46 15.28
CA ALA A 236 -3.54 -1.86 15.13
C ALA A 236 -2.80 -2.22 13.83
N ALA A 237 -3.49 -2.83 12.84
CA ALA A 237 -2.87 -3.22 11.58
C ALA A 237 -2.62 -2.03 10.64
N GLY A 238 -1.51 -2.06 9.91
CA GLY A 238 -1.10 -1.01 8.99
C GLY A 238 -0.53 0.24 9.66
N GLY A 239 -0.33 0.20 10.96
CA GLY A 239 0.33 1.26 11.70
C GLY A 239 1.83 1.28 11.42
N ILE A 240 2.38 2.48 11.22
CA ILE A 240 3.81 2.73 11.10
C ILE A 240 4.21 3.67 12.23
N SER A 241 5.20 3.31 13.02
CA SER A 241 5.77 4.17 14.05
C SER A 241 7.27 4.37 13.84
N LEU A 242 7.76 5.56 14.14
CA LEU A 242 9.18 5.90 14.11
C LEU A 242 9.50 6.72 15.36
N ARG A 243 10.36 6.18 16.25
CA ARG A 243 10.71 6.83 17.53
C ARG A 243 9.49 7.22 18.39
N GLY A 244 8.43 6.39 18.35
CA GLY A 244 7.18 6.66 19.09
C GLY A 244 6.30 7.76 18.48
N ILE A 245 6.55 8.19 17.25
CA ILE A 245 5.64 9.04 16.48
C ILE A 245 4.98 8.19 15.39
N GLY A 246 3.69 8.39 15.14
CA GLY A 246 2.88 7.61 14.21
C GLY A 246 1.86 6.75 14.94
N GLY A 247 1.75 5.47 14.59
CA GLY A 247 0.80 4.55 15.21
C GLY A 247 -0.29 4.07 14.28
N SER A 248 -1.48 3.79 14.80
CA SER A 248 -2.63 3.34 14.01
C SER A 248 -3.90 4.12 14.36
N PRO A 249 -4.42 4.96 13.47
CA PRO A 249 -3.88 5.25 12.14
C PRO A 249 -2.53 5.98 12.18
N THR A 250 -1.71 5.78 11.14
CA THR A 250 -0.40 6.43 11.06
C THR A 250 -0.58 7.92 10.77
N THR A 251 -0.30 8.77 11.75
CA THR A 251 -0.27 10.22 11.60
C THR A 251 1.09 10.75 12.00
N GLY A 252 1.50 11.89 11.45
CA GLY A 252 2.81 12.47 11.78
C GLY A 252 4.03 11.80 11.13
N LEU A 253 3.83 10.76 10.31
CA LEU A 253 4.84 10.17 9.43
C LEU A 253 4.41 10.29 7.98
N LEU A 254 5.28 10.84 7.15
CA LEU A 254 4.98 11.08 5.74
C LEU A 254 5.60 10.01 4.86
N VAL A 255 4.76 9.32 4.08
CA VAL A 255 5.22 8.44 3.01
C VAL A 255 5.17 9.19 1.69
N LEU A 256 6.24 9.11 0.92
CA LEU A 256 6.38 9.73 -0.39
C LEU A 256 6.67 8.65 -1.45
N ILE A 257 6.23 8.91 -2.68
CA ILE A 257 6.72 8.24 -3.89
C ILE A 257 7.33 9.32 -4.78
N ASP A 258 8.63 9.23 -5.07
CA ASP A 258 9.40 10.25 -5.80
C ASP A 258 9.19 11.69 -5.28
N GLY A 259 9.03 11.83 -3.95
CA GLY A 259 8.80 13.09 -3.27
C GLY A 259 7.36 13.62 -3.30
N HIS A 260 6.37 12.82 -3.76
CA HIS A 260 4.94 13.15 -3.70
C HIS A 260 4.27 12.53 -2.48
N PRO A 261 3.49 13.29 -1.69
CA PRO A 261 2.80 12.77 -0.50
C PRO A 261 1.82 11.63 -0.83
N GLN A 262 1.83 10.60 0.01
CA GLN A 262 1.01 9.40 -0.14
C GLN A 262 0.11 9.19 1.08
N TYR A 263 -0.90 10.04 1.26
CA TYR A 263 -1.92 9.85 2.29
C TYR A 263 -3.32 10.08 1.74
N MET A 264 -4.32 9.59 2.45
CA MET A 264 -5.73 9.78 2.10
C MET A 264 -6.13 11.23 2.35
N GLY A 265 -6.64 11.91 1.34
CA GLY A 265 -7.02 13.32 1.43
C GLY A 265 -8.12 13.59 2.47
N LEU A 266 -8.93 12.60 2.83
CA LEU A 266 -9.99 12.70 3.82
C LEU A 266 -9.54 12.29 5.23
N MET A 267 -8.78 11.18 5.32
CA MET A 267 -8.41 10.55 6.59
C MET A 267 -7.02 10.95 7.08
N GLY A 268 -6.18 11.52 6.22
CA GLY A 268 -4.87 12.06 6.56
C GLY A 268 -3.76 11.04 6.85
N HIS A 269 -4.01 9.74 6.66
CA HIS A 269 -3.01 8.69 6.91
C HIS A 269 -2.66 7.90 5.64
N PRO A 270 -1.45 7.33 5.56
CA PRO A 270 -1.04 6.47 4.46
C PRO A 270 -1.82 5.13 4.47
N ILE A 271 -1.85 4.47 3.32
CA ILE A 271 -2.40 3.11 3.15
C ILE A 271 -1.24 2.15 2.96
N ALA A 272 -0.93 1.39 3.99
CA ALA A 272 0.23 0.50 4.06
C ALA A 272 0.31 -0.52 2.91
N ASP A 273 -0.82 -1.04 2.47
CA ASP A 273 -0.92 -2.02 1.37
C ASP A 273 -0.56 -1.44 -0.02
N ALA A 274 -0.46 -0.12 -0.16
CA ALA A 274 -0.04 0.52 -1.42
C ALA A 274 1.49 0.50 -1.65
N TYR A 275 2.30 0.17 -0.63
CA TYR A 275 3.77 0.27 -0.71
C TYR A 275 4.42 -1.06 -1.09
N GLN A 276 4.26 -1.42 -2.36
CA GLN A 276 4.78 -2.66 -2.92
C GLN A 276 6.27 -2.54 -3.29
N SER A 277 7.03 -3.61 -3.07
CA SER A 277 8.47 -3.68 -3.36
C SER A 277 8.80 -3.53 -4.85
N MET A 278 7.86 -3.87 -5.72
CA MET A 278 8.00 -3.73 -7.17
C MET A 278 8.28 -2.29 -7.65
N LEU A 279 7.81 -1.29 -6.89
CA LEU A 279 7.94 0.13 -7.26
C LEU A 279 9.38 0.63 -7.06
N ALA A 280 10.04 0.14 -6.00
CA ALA A 280 11.20 0.80 -5.43
C ALA A 280 12.51 0.44 -6.13
N GLU A 281 13.28 1.44 -6.50
CA GLU A 281 14.72 1.35 -6.73
C GLU A 281 15.48 1.41 -5.41
N LYS A 282 15.05 2.29 -4.52
CA LYS A 282 15.52 2.42 -3.15
C LYS A 282 14.45 3.05 -2.27
N VAL A 283 14.58 2.89 -0.97
CA VAL A 283 13.78 3.62 0.01
C VAL A 283 14.70 4.43 0.88
N GLU A 284 14.45 5.72 1.01
CA GLU A 284 15.17 6.64 1.87
C GLU A 284 14.29 6.99 3.07
N VAL A 285 14.80 6.81 4.29
CA VAL A 285 14.06 7.10 5.51
C VAL A 285 14.81 8.18 6.29
N VAL A 286 14.22 9.37 6.36
CA VAL A 286 14.67 10.45 7.24
C VAL A 286 14.07 10.19 8.62
N ARG A 287 14.92 10.04 9.62
CA ARG A 287 14.52 9.82 11.01
C ARG A 287 14.52 11.15 11.76
N GLY A 288 13.35 11.54 12.28
CA GLY A 288 13.11 12.87 12.83
C GLY A 288 12.48 13.83 11.83
N PRO A 289 12.06 15.03 12.27
CA PRO A 289 11.30 15.98 11.46
C PRO A 289 12.01 16.40 10.17
N ALA A 290 11.26 16.35 9.07
CA ALA A 290 11.66 16.88 7.77
C ALA A 290 10.61 17.88 7.24
N SER A 291 9.86 18.51 8.14
CA SER A 291 8.72 19.38 7.81
C SER A 291 9.12 20.65 7.07
N VAL A 292 10.37 21.12 7.15
CA VAL A 292 10.86 22.26 6.34
C VAL A 292 10.71 21.96 4.85
N LEU A 293 11.14 20.78 4.40
CA LEU A 293 11.11 20.41 3.00
C LEU A 293 9.78 19.77 2.55
N TYR A 294 9.05 19.11 3.46
CA TYR A 294 7.92 18.26 3.09
C TYR A 294 6.59 18.62 3.77
N GLY A 295 6.60 19.64 4.66
CA GLY A 295 5.38 20.17 5.28
C GLY A 295 4.76 19.26 6.33
N SER A 296 3.44 19.34 6.40
CA SER A 296 2.60 18.58 7.33
C SER A 296 2.81 17.07 7.19
N ASN A 297 2.61 16.34 8.28
CA ASN A 297 2.85 14.89 8.43
C ASN A 297 4.33 14.45 8.39
N ALA A 298 5.29 15.28 7.98
CA ALA A 298 6.72 14.97 8.09
C ALA A 298 7.24 15.27 9.51
N MET A 299 6.39 15.19 10.52
CA MET A 299 6.63 15.56 11.91
C MET A 299 7.60 14.59 12.62
N GLY A 300 7.40 13.29 12.47
CA GLY A 300 8.26 12.26 13.07
C GLY A 300 9.30 11.70 12.10
N GLY A 301 9.11 11.93 10.79
CA GLY A 301 10.02 11.45 9.75
C GLY A 301 9.37 11.33 8.38
N VAL A 302 10.18 10.93 7.41
CA VAL A 302 9.77 10.73 6.01
C VAL A 302 10.27 9.38 5.50
N ILE A 303 9.41 8.63 4.85
CA ILE A 303 9.74 7.42 4.09
C ILE A 303 9.54 7.74 2.61
N ASN A 304 10.60 7.90 1.85
CA ASN A 304 10.53 8.19 0.41
C ASN A 304 10.87 6.98 -0.44
N ILE A 305 9.91 6.48 -1.16
CA ILE A 305 10.06 5.39 -2.13
C ILE A 305 10.51 6.04 -3.44
N VAL A 306 11.79 5.86 -3.79
CA VAL A 306 12.35 6.28 -5.07
C VAL A 306 12.08 5.18 -6.08
N THR A 307 11.37 5.53 -7.17
CA THR A 307 10.90 4.51 -8.12
C THR A 307 11.98 4.06 -9.10
N ARG A 308 11.77 2.87 -9.67
CA ARG A 308 12.67 2.26 -10.65
C ARG A 308 12.78 3.09 -11.91
N GLN A 309 14.00 3.16 -12.44
CA GLN A 309 14.31 3.83 -13.71
C GLN A 309 15.33 2.99 -14.51
N GLN A 310 15.09 2.85 -15.80
CA GLN A 310 16.09 2.30 -16.71
C GLN A 310 17.01 3.43 -17.20
N ARG A 311 18.29 3.37 -16.82
CA ARG A 311 19.28 4.41 -17.12
C ARG A 311 20.14 4.08 -18.35
N GLU A 312 20.35 2.82 -18.64
CA GLU A 312 21.16 2.32 -19.76
C GLU A 312 20.28 1.87 -20.91
N ASP A 313 20.73 2.11 -22.16
CA ASP A 313 20.00 1.68 -23.34
C ASP A 313 19.85 0.16 -23.37
N GLY A 314 18.64 -0.29 -23.66
CA GLY A 314 18.29 -1.71 -23.71
C GLY A 314 16.89 -2.00 -23.23
N VAL A 315 16.54 -3.27 -23.23
CA VAL A 315 15.28 -3.82 -22.73
C VAL A 315 15.59 -4.85 -21.66
N ARG A 316 14.98 -4.73 -20.52
CA ARG A 316 15.06 -5.70 -19.42
C ARG A 316 13.65 -6.12 -19.03
N THR A 317 13.36 -7.41 -19.15
CA THR A 317 12.09 -7.99 -18.70
C THR A 317 12.38 -9.00 -17.60
N GLY A 318 11.67 -8.88 -16.49
CA GLY A 318 11.74 -9.80 -15.36
C GLY A 318 10.36 -10.31 -15.00
N ALA A 319 10.27 -11.55 -14.59
CA ALA A 319 9.08 -12.14 -14.02
C ALA A 319 9.45 -12.87 -12.73
N ARG A 320 8.62 -12.71 -11.69
CA ARG A 320 8.74 -13.43 -10.43
C ARG A 320 7.43 -14.13 -10.14
N LEU A 321 7.53 -15.39 -9.73
CA LEU A 321 6.40 -16.17 -9.24
C LEU A 321 6.83 -16.82 -7.92
N GLY A 322 6.05 -16.63 -6.88
CA GLY A 322 6.27 -17.24 -5.57
C GLY A 322 5.03 -17.99 -5.11
N TYR A 323 5.26 -19.09 -4.39
CA TYR A 323 4.23 -19.85 -3.70
C TYR A 323 4.70 -20.18 -2.29
N GLY A 324 3.82 -20.08 -1.32
CA GLY A 324 4.15 -20.30 0.10
C GLY A 324 3.00 -20.89 0.90
N SER A 325 3.24 -21.03 2.20
CA SER A 325 2.24 -21.52 3.17
C SER A 325 0.95 -20.72 3.09
N TYR A 326 -0.15 -21.35 3.50
CA TYR A 326 -1.49 -20.72 3.51
C TYR A 326 -1.95 -20.26 2.12
N ASN A 327 -1.60 -21.07 1.08
CA ASN A 327 -1.95 -20.79 -0.30
C ASN A 327 -1.53 -19.37 -0.74
N THR A 328 -0.36 -18.95 -0.27
CA THR A 328 0.19 -17.62 -0.58
C THR A 328 0.82 -17.62 -1.96
N TRP A 329 0.35 -16.71 -2.83
CA TRP A 329 0.87 -16.49 -4.17
C TRP A 329 1.40 -15.07 -4.29
N THR A 330 2.58 -14.92 -4.88
CA THR A 330 3.14 -13.63 -5.26
C THR A 330 3.55 -13.68 -6.73
N THR A 331 3.15 -12.69 -7.49
CA THR A 331 3.47 -12.60 -8.92
C THR A 331 3.85 -11.18 -9.26
N GLU A 332 4.95 -11.00 -9.96
CA GLU A 332 5.42 -9.72 -10.47
C GLU A 332 5.96 -9.89 -11.89
N VAL A 333 5.56 -9.01 -12.80
CA VAL A 333 6.13 -8.90 -14.13
C VAL A 333 6.53 -7.45 -14.36
N THR A 334 7.79 -7.22 -14.69
CA THR A 334 8.35 -5.89 -14.95
C THR A 334 9.03 -5.84 -16.29
N ASN A 335 8.72 -4.83 -17.09
CA ASN A 335 9.42 -4.48 -18.32
C ASN A 335 10.04 -3.09 -18.17
N GLN A 336 11.31 -2.98 -18.52
CA GLN A 336 12.08 -1.74 -18.51
C GLN A 336 12.72 -1.53 -19.86
N VAL A 337 12.56 -0.33 -20.40
CA VAL A 337 13.11 0.04 -21.71
C VAL A 337 13.81 1.38 -21.60
N LYS A 338 14.99 1.48 -22.19
CA LYS A 338 15.65 2.76 -22.51
C LYS A 338 16.09 2.70 -23.95
N LYS A 339 15.72 3.70 -24.74
CA LYS A 339 16.16 3.84 -26.12
C LYS A 339 16.41 5.31 -26.43
N GLY A 340 17.69 5.68 -26.49
CA GLY A 340 18.11 7.06 -26.66
C GLY A 340 17.52 7.95 -25.55
N ARG A 341 16.65 8.89 -25.89
CA ARG A 341 16.04 9.85 -24.97
C ARG A 341 14.80 9.31 -24.23
N PHE A 342 14.23 8.21 -24.69
CA PHE A 342 13.00 7.64 -24.12
C PHE A 342 13.32 6.55 -23.11
N SER A 343 12.60 6.53 -21.99
CA SER A 343 12.64 5.44 -21.02
C SER A 343 11.22 5.07 -20.56
N SER A 344 11.02 3.79 -20.26
CA SER A 344 9.78 3.32 -19.63
C SER A 344 10.03 2.22 -18.62
N VAL A 345 9.20 2.18 -17.61
CA VAL A 345 9.08 1.06 -16.66
C VAL A 345 7.61 0.71 -16.55
N ILE A 346 7.24 -0.53 -16.78
CA ILE A 346 5.88 -1.04 -16.64
C ILE A 346 5.95 -2.28 -15.76
N THR A 347 5.20 -2.29 -14.68
CA THR A 347 5.15 -3.42 -13.74
C THR A 347 3.70 -3.77 -13.42
N GLY A 348 3.40 -5.06 -13.35
CA GLY A 348 2.14 -5.60 -12.85
C GLY A 348 2.41 -6.63 -11.78
N SER A 349 1.57 -6.69 -10.75
CA SER A 349 1.66 -7.67 -9.67
C SER A 349 0.31 -8.22 -9.27
N TYR A 350 0.34 -9.45 -8.75
CA TYR A 350 -0.78 -10.10 -8.10
C TYR A 350 -0.29 -10.85 -6.88
N ASN A 351 -0.88 -10.57 -5.72
CA ASN A 351 -0.56 -11.19 -4.44
C ASN A 351 -1.84 -11.70 -3.78
N ARG A 352 -1.77 -12.87 -3.16
CA ARG A 352 -2.89 -13.39 -2.35
C ARG A 352 -2.39 -14.32 -1.26
N THR A 353 -3.17 -14.46 -0.21
CA THR A 353 -3.01 -15.50 0.83
C THR A 353 -4.37 -15.83 1.42
N ASP A 354 -4.55 -17.08 1.89
CA ASP A 354 -5.73 -17.46 2.67
C ASP A 354 -5.56 -17.08 4.16
N GLY A 355 -4.33 -16.64 4.56
CA GLY A 355 -4.02 -16.27 5.94
C GLY A 355 -3.75 -17.49 6.84
N HIS A 356 -3.13 -17.25 7.99
CA HIS A 356 -2.80 -18.32 8.96
C HIS A 356 -3.94 -18.62 9.96
N ARG A 357 -5.05 -17.87 9.88
CA ARG A 357 -6.28 -18.03 10.64
C ARG A 357 -7.48 -17.88 9.71
N PRO A 358 -8.64 -18.44 10.04
CA PRO A 358 -9.89 -18.15 9.32
C PRO A 358 -10.16 -16.63 9.25
N ASP A 359 -10.78 -16.19 8.17
CA ASP A 359 -11.16 -14.79 7.91
C ASP A 359 -9.97 -13.81 7.86
N MET A 360 -8.79 -14.29 7.40
CA MET A 360 -7.59 -13.50 7.19
C MET A 360 -7.16 -13.43 5.71
N GLU A 361 -8.10 -13.67 4.82
CA GLU A 361 -7.82 -13.62 3.39
C GLU A 361 -7.36 -12.22 2.97
N PHE A 362 -6.39 -12.23 2.08
CA PHE A 362 -5.90 -11.02 1.42
C PHE A 362 -5.69 -11.28 -0.06
N GLU A 363 -6.10 -10.33 -0.88
CA GLU A 363 -5.87 -10.35 -2.32
C GLU A 363 -5.55 -8.95 -2.83
N GLN A 364 -4.52 -8.83 -3.68
CA GLN A 364 -4.04 -7.55 -4.16
C GLN A 364 -3.63 -7.59 -5.62
N TYR A 365 -3.98 -6.54 -6.33
CA TYR A 365 -3.56 -6.23 -7.70
C TYR A 365 -2.78 -4.93 -7.69
N GLY A 366 -1.60 -4.92 -8.30
CA GLY A 366 -0.77 -3.73 -8.46
C GLY A 366 -0.42 -3.48 -9.92
N GLY A 367 -0.35 -2.21 -10.28
CA GLY A 367 0.11 -1.76 -11.59
C GLY A 367 0.90 -0.47 -11.47
N TYR A 368 2.08 -0.42 -12.07
CA TYR A 368 2.91 0.77 -12.12
C TYR A 368 3.43 1.01 -13.53
N THR A 369 3.35 2.25 -13.97
CA THR A 369 3.91 2.70 -15.24
C THR A 369 4.64 4.02 -15.01
N ARG A 370 5.87 4.10 -15.49
CA ARG A 370 6.63 5.36 -15.59
C ARG A 370 7.14 5.53 -17.01
N LEU A 371 6.95 6.71 -17.55
CA LEU A 371 7.47 7.13 -18.83
C LEU A 371 8.41 8.33 -18.61
N GLY A 372 9.57 8.30 -19.20
CA GLY A 372 10.55 9.40 -19.13
C GLY A 372 11.06 9.80 -20.51
N TYR A 373 11.33 11.07 -20.69
CA TYR A 373 11.91 11.60 -21.91
C TYR A 373 12.92 12.73 -21.63
N GLU A 374 14.14 12.56 -22.10
CA GLU A 374 15.20 13.55 -22.02
C GLU A 374 15.00 14.59 -23.12
N LEU A 375 14.45 15.75 -22.78
CA LEU A 375 14.26 16.87 -23.74
C LEU A 375 15.60 17.31 -24.32
N ASN A 376 16.59 17.44 -23.46
CA ASN A 376 17.98 17.75 -23.80
C ASN A 376 18.89 17.26 -22.63
N ARG A 377 20.17 17.68 -22.63
CA ARG A 377 21.14 17.29 -21.59
C ARG A 377 20.84 17.84 -20.20
N THR A 378 19.98 18.83 -20.09
CA THR A 378 19.69 19.56 -18.85
C THR A 378 18.24 19.46 -18.41
N TRP A 379 17.32 19.04 -19.27
CA TRP A 379 15.90 18.95 -18.99
C TRP A 379 15.32 17.58 -19.25
N ASN A 380 14.60 17.06 -18.26
CA ASN A 380 13.87 15.80 -18.32
C ASN A 380 12.39 16.03 -18.02
N ILE A 381 11.54 15.26 -18.69
CA ILE A 381 10.14 15.13 -18.31
C ILE A 381 9.86 13.67 -17.96
N SER A 382 8.99 13.47 -16.98
CA SER A 382 8.47 12.13 -16.68
C SER A 382 7.01 12.20 -16.25
N ALA A 383 6.31 11.11 -16.48
CA ALA A 383 4.96 10.88 -15.99
C ALA A 383 4.87 9.47 -15.44
N ASP A 384 4.11 9.30 -14.36
CA ASP A 384 3.88 8.00 -13.77
C ASP A 384 2.41 7.77 -13.38
N LEU A 385 2.05 6.51 -13.30
CA LEU A 385 0.76 6.02 -12.84
C LEU A 385 0.99 4.82 -11.93
N ASN A 386 0.51 4.88 -10.71
CA ASN A 386 0.47 3.76 -9.76
C ASN A 386 -0.98 3.44 -9.41
N LEU A 387 -1.35 2.16 -9.51
CA LEU A 387 -2.69 1.66 -9.19
C LEU A 387 -2.55 0.45 -8.28
N THR A 388 -3.31 0.44 -7.20
CA THR A 388 -3.39 -0.70 -6.27
C THR A 388 -4.85 -0.92 -5.91
N HIS A 389 -5.29 -2.17 -6.05
CA HIS A 389 -6.58 -2.64 -5.55
C HIS A 389 -6.36 -3.83 -4.63
N PHE A 390 -7.01 -3.84 -3.48
CA PHE A 390 -6.93 -4.98 -2.58
C PHE A 390 -8.23 -5.22 -1.82
N ASN A 391 -8.42 -6.48 -1.47
CA ASN A 391 -9.44 -6.97 -0.56
C ASN A 391 -8.74 -7.57 0.66
N ALA A 392 -9.20 -7.22 1.85
CA ALA A 392 -8.61 -7.68 3.10
C ALA A 392 -9.69 -7.97 4.13
N SER A 393 -9.63 -9.15 4.75
CA SER A 393 -10.45 -9.53 5.89
C SER A 393 -9.68 -9.38 7.20
N ASN A 394 -10.35 -9.13 8.31
CA ASN A 394 -9.73 -8.96 9.62
C ASN A 394 -10.53 -9.64 10.73
N PRO A 395 -10.10 -10.82 11.21
CA PRO A 395 -10.80 -11.52 12.28
C PRO A 395 -10.53 -10.97 13.69
N GLY A 396 -9.86 -9.81 13.82
CA GLY A 396 -9.44 -9.27 15.09
C GLY A 396 -8.37 -10.13 15.79
N THR A 397 -8.17 -9.93 17.09
CA THR A 397 -7.27 -10.79 17.90
C THR A 397 -7.99 -12.04 18.37
N VAL A 398 -7.25 -13.04 18.88
CA VAL A 398 -7.84 -14.26 19.44
C VAL A 398 -8.73 -13.95 20.66
N SER A 399 -8.33 -12.96 21.46
CA SER A 399 -9.06 -12.52 22.65
C SER A 399 -10.22 -11.56 22.35
N THR A 400 -10.17 -10.85 21.23
CA THR A 400 -11.19 -9.90 20.79
C THR A 400 -11.50 -10.15 19.31
N PRO A 401 -12.19 -11.24 18.99
CA PRO A 401 -12.50 -11.58 17.60
C PRO A 401 -13.47 -10.57 16.99
N VAL A 402 -13.30 -10.33 15.71
CA VAL A 402 -14.19 -9.51 14.88
C VAL A 402 -14.76 -10.40 13.78
N PHE A 403 -16.07 -10.41 13.67
CA PHE A 403 -16.79 -11.21 12.68
C PHE A 403 -17.21 -10.36 11.48
N ASP A 404 -17.27 -10.97 10.30
CA ASP A 404 -17.75 -10.36 9.04
C ASP A 404 -17.02 -9.04 8.71
N ASN A 405 -15.73 -8.91 9.04
CA ASN A 405 -14.95 -7.73 8.67
C ASN A 405 -14.32 -7.90 7.29
N ASP A 406 -14.58 -6.98 6.39
CA ASP A 406 -13.92 -6.91 5.08
C ASP A 406 -13.67 -5.46 4.63
N SER A 407 -12.61 -5.27 3.87
CA SER A 407 -12.24 -3.99 3.28
C SER A 407 -11.87 -4.16 1.82
N ARG A 408 -12.48 -3.38 0.93
CA ARG A 408 -12.17 -3.30 -0.50
C ARG A 408 -11.70 -1.91 -0.83
N ILE A 409 -10.46 -1.81 -1.22
CA ILE A 409 -9.79 -0.51 -1.37
C ILE A 409 -9.11 -0.42 -2.73
N THR A 410 -9.31 0.70 -3.39
CA THR A 410 -8.57 1.08 -4.59
C THR A 410 -7.84 2.39 -4.33
N ARG A 411 -6.53 2.41 -4.58
CA ARG A 411 -5.70 3.62 -4.54
C ARG A 411 -5.08 3.85 -5.90
N GLY A 412 -5.05 5.09 -6.33
CA GLY A 412 -4.36 5.51 -7.53
C GLY A 412 -3.56 6.78 -7.30
N MET A 413 -2.46 6.90 -8.02
CA MET A 413 -1.63 8.10 -8.08
C MET A 413 -1.17 8.28 -9.52
N THR A 414 -1.17 9.51 -10.00
CA THR A 414 -0.47 9.91 -11.21
C THR A 414 0.34 11.17 -10.95
N SER A 415 1.50 11.27 -11.56
CA SER A 415 2.31 12.46 -11.49
C SER A 415 2.92 12.84 -12.82
N PHE A 416 3.28 14.11 -12.92
CA PHE A 416 4.08 14.67 -14.00
C PHE A 416 5.20 15.50 -13.40
N ALA A 417 6.43 15.27 -13.84
CA ALA A 417 7.60 16.03 -13.40
C ALA A 417 8.36 16.63 -14.57
N LEU A 418 8.72 17.89 -14.45
CA LEU A 418 9.67 18.60 -15.29
C LEU A 418 10.88 18.95 -14.43
N GLU A 419 12.02 18.34 -14.74
CA GLU A 419 13.24 18.44 -13.94
C GLU A 419 14.34 19.12 -14.75
N ASN A 420 15.13 19.95 -14.06
CA ASN A 420 16.32 20.55 -14.65
C ASN A 420 17.58 20.23 -13.83
N LYS A 421 18.70 20.04 -14.52
CA LYS A 421 20.01 19.82 -13.90
C LYS A 421 21.09 20.50 -14.73
N TYR A 422 21.54 21.66 -14.23
CA TYR A 422 22.68 22.41 -14.74
C TYR A 422 23.88 22.22 -13.80
N GLU A 423 25.02 22.81 -14.15
CA GLU A 423 26.25 22.70 -13.36
C GLU A 423 26.09 23.22 -11.92
N HIS A 424 25.47 24.39 -11.75
CA HIS A 424 25.33 25.07 -10.46
C HIS A 424 23.90 25.13 -9.95
N THR A 425 22.92 24.70 -10.73
CA THR A 425 21.52 24.78 -10.34
C THR A 425 20.74 23.54 -10.81
N SER A 426 19.81 23.09 -9.98
CA SER A 426 18.90 21.99 -10.30
C SER A 426 17.57 22.19 -9.61
N GLY A 427 16.51 21.69 -10.20
CA GLY A 427 15.18 21.82 -9.62
C GLY A 427 14.14 20.99 -10.34
N ALA A 428 12.93 21.06 -9.85
CA ALA A 428 11.79 20.38 -10.44
C ALA A 428 10.48 21.15 -10.24
N LEU A 429 9.62 21.03 -11.22
CA LEU A 429 8.19 21.32 -11.10
C LEU A 429 7.45 19.97 -11.18
N LYS A 430 6.66 19.67 -10.16
CA LYS A 430 5.93 18.42 -10.04
C LYS A 430 4.45 18.70 -9.86
N LEU A 431 3.63 17.99 -10.64
CA LEU A 431 2.18 18.00 -10.54
C LEU A 431 1.75 16.59 -10.18
N PHE A 432 0.83 16.42 -9.23
CA PHE A 432 0.35 15.10 -8.86
C PHE A 432 -1.13 15.07 -8.52
N TYR A 433 -1.73 13.91 -8.72
CA TYR A 433 -3.11 13.64 -8.37
C TYR A 433 -3.22 12.24 -7.78
N ASN A 434 -3.67 12.17 -6.51
CA ASN A 434 -3.96 10.94 -5.81
C ASN A 434 -5.46 10.79 -5.63
N TRP A 435 -5.97 9.55 -5.69
CA TRP A 435 -7.36 9.26 -5.42
C TRP A 435 -7.52 7.90 -4.73
N GLY A 436 -8.64 7.75 -4.02
CA GLY A 436 -9.00 6.52 -3.36
C GLY A 436 -10.49 6.26 -3.36
N LYS A 437 -10.84 4.98 -3.32
CA LYS A 437 -12.18 4.48 -3.05
C LYS A 437 -12.07 3.40 -2.00
N HIS A 438 -12.89 3.52 -0.96
CA HIS A 438 -12.93 2.58 0.15
C HIS A 438 -14.37 2.09 0.33
N HIS A 439 -14.50 0.80 0.52
CA HIS A 439 -15.73 0.13 0.92
C HIS A 439 -15.36 -0.79 2.07
N ILE A 440 -15.88 -0.51 3.25
CA ILE A 440 -15.47 -1.15 4.50
C ILE A 440 -16.69 -1.68 5.23
N ASN A 441 -16.63 -2.95 5.59
CA ASN A 441 -17.44 -3.57 6.61
C ASN A 441 -16.56 -3.68 7.86
N ASP A 442 -16.84 -2.91 8.89
CA ASP A 442 -16.04 -2.94 10.14
C ASP A 442 -16.30 -4.22 10.95
N GLY A 443 -17.33 -5.00 10.56
CA GLY A 443 -17.70 -6.21 11.26
C GLY A 443 -18.34 -5.92 12.63
N TYR A 444 -18.35 -6.94 13.50
CA TYR A 444 -18.90 -6.83 14.85
C TYR A 444 -18.15 -7.75 15.82
N GLY A 445 -18.10 -7.35 17.09
CA GLY A 445 -17.47 -8.11 18.17
C GLY A 445 -18.40 -9.19 18.76
N THR A 446 -17.85 -9.98 19.67
CA THR A 446 -18.61 -11.01 20.39
C THR A 446 -19.75 -10.36 21.20
N GLY A 447 -20.98 -10.80 20.95
CA GLY A 447 -22.18 -10.29 21.61
C GLY A 447 -22.72 -8.98 21.03
N GLU A 448 -22.11 -8.45 20.00
CA GLU A 448 -22.61 -7.29 19.26
C GLU A 448 -23.49 -7.74 18.07
N ALA A 449 -24.39 -6.89 17.64
CA ALA A 449 -25.17 -7.13 16.40
C ALA A 449 -24.38 -6.73 15.17
N PRO A 450 -24.55 -7.41 14.03
CA PRO A 450 -23.98 -6.98 12.76
C PRO A 450 -24.42 -5.56 12.41
N LEU A 451 -23.49 -4.77 11.84
CA LEU A 451 -23.81 -3.43 11.33
C LEU A 451 -24.75 -3.54 10.11
N ASP A 452 -25.83 -2.78 10.13
CA ASP A 452 -26.78 -2.72 9.02
C ASP A 452 -26.37 -1.74 7.91
N TYR A 453 -25.13 -1.25 7.95
CA TYR A 453 -24.55 -0.37 6.96
C TYR A 453 -23.14 -0.78 6.57
N ARG A 454 -22.66 -0.23 5.46
CA ARG A 454 -21.27 -0.31 5.02
C ARG A 454 -20.72 1.10 4.89
N PHE A 455 -19.53 1.32 5.49
CA PHE A 455 -18.82 2.58 5.33
C PHE A 455 -18.23 2.70 3.93
N ASN A 456 -18.39 3.85 3.32
CA ASN A 456 -17.84 4.16 2.02
C ASN A 456 -17.14 5.52 2.06
N SER A 457 -16.03 5.64 1.34
CA SER A 457 -15.42 6.95 1.11
C SER A 457 -14.77 7.04 -0.28
N LYS A 458 -14.67 8.28 -0.74
CA LYS A 458 -13.86 8.66 -1.90
C LYS A 458 -13.02 9.86 -1.50
N ASP A 459 -11.72 9.75 -1.65
CA ASP A 459 -10.80 10.84 -1.39
C ASP A 459 -9.99 11.21 -2.62
N ARG A 460 -9.49 12.44 -2.61
CA ARG A 460 -8.62 12.98 -3.65
C ARG A 460 -7.64 13.99 -3.06
N MET A 461 -6.49 14.08 -3.70
CA MET A 461 -5.46 15.07 -3.41
C MET A 461 -4.83 15.52 -4.73
N THR A 462 -4.79 16.81 -4.96
CA THR A 462 -4.09 17.41 -6.10
C THR A 462 -3.01 18.32 -5.55
N GLY A 463 -1.82 18.25 -6.09
CA GLY A 463 -0.73 19.12 -5.64
C GLY A 463 0.19 19.59 -6.74
N ILE A 464 0.83 20.70 -6.44
CA ILE A 464 1.90 21.34 -7.22
C ILE A 464 3.06 21.56 -6.27
N SER A 465 4.24 21.07 -6.61
CA SER A 465 5.48 21.32 -5.87
C SER A 465 6.55 21.84 -6.84
N TRP A 466 7.08 22.99 -6.53
CA TRP A 466 8.20 23.57 -7.26
C TRP A 466 9.35 23.82 -6.31
N TYR A 467 10.55 23.47 -6.71
CA TYR A 467 11.77 23.87 -6.02
C TYR A 467 12.91 24.12 -6.99
N GLN A 468 13.79 24.98 -6.58
CA GLN A 468 15.03 25.27 -7.28
C GLN A 468 16.17 25.41 -6.28
N SER A 469 17.25 24.67 -6.52
CA SER A 469 18.48 24.73 -5.74
C SER A 469 19.59 25.33 -6.58
N THR A 470 20.39 26.18 -5.98
CA THR A 470 21.52 26.81 -6.66
C THR A 470 22.74 26.93 -5.73
N SER A 471 23.93 26.89 -6.29
CA SER A 471 25.18 27.21 -5.60
C SER A 471 25.56 28.65 -5.96
N LEU A 472 25.46 29.55 -4.96
CA LEU A 472 25.76 30.97 -5.14
C LEU A 472 27.27 31.27 -5.03
N PHE A 473 27.96 30.48 -4.19
CA PHE A 473 29.41 30.57 -3.96
C PHE A 473 29.94 29.20 -3.50
N THR A 474 31.25 29.06 -3.37
CA THR A 474 31.91 27.81 -3.07
C THR A 474 31.37 27.17 -1.77
N GLY A 475 30.99 25.91 -1.85
CA GLY A 475 30.45 25.13 -0.72
C GLY A 475 29.00 25.46 -0.35
N ASN A 476 28.39 26.44 -1.02
CA ASN A 476 27.00 26.84 -0.77
C ASN A 476 25.99 26.02 -1.56
N ARG A 477 24.84 25.80 -0.96
CA ARG A 477 23.63 25.30 -1.62
C ARG A 477 22.40 25.97 -1.01
N LEU A 478 21.76 26.80 -1.81
CA LEU A 478 20.49 27.44 -1.45
C LEU A 478 19.35 26.74 -2.20
N THR A 479 18.36 26.23 -1.47
CA THR A 479 17.13 25.66 -2.04
C THR A 479 15.95 26.54 -1.65
N VAL A 480 15.16 26.93 -2.62
CA VAL A 480 13.87 27.60 -2.41
C VAL A 480 12.77 26.76 -3.01
N GLY A 481 11.59 26.73 -2.39
CA GLY A 481 10.47 25.97 -2.91
C GLY A 481 9.12 26.53 -2.52
N LEU A 482 8.12 26.13 -3.30
CA LEU A 482 6.72 26.46 -3.14
C LEU A 482 5.89 25.18 -3.32
N ASP A 483 4.99 24.93 -2.40
CA ASP A 483 4.06 23.82 -2.44
C ASP A 483 2.63 24.33 -2.37
N TYR A 484 1.73 23.73 -3.13
CA TYR A 484 0.29 23.91 -3.02
C TYR A 484 -0.37 22.54 -3.07
N MET A 485 -1.28 22.28 -2.14
CA MET A 485 -2.08 21.07 -2.10
C MET A 485 -3.55 21.40 -1.87
N ARG A 486 -4.42 20.68 -2.57
CA ARG A 486 -5.85 20.61 -2.28
C ARG A 486 -6.23 19.16 -2.07
N PHE A 487 -6.81 18.87 -0.92
CA PHE A 487 -7.17 17.51 -0.54
C PHE A 487 -8.53 17.47 0.13
N GLY A 488 -9.17 16.31 0.11
CA GLY A 488 -10.50 16.11 0.68
C GLY A 488 -11.21 14.91 0.12
N GLY A 489 -12.52 14.86 0.30
CA GLY A 489 -13.36 13.79 -0.17
C GLY A 489 -14.70 13.73 0.50
N GLU A 490 -15.46 12.69 0.16
CA GLU A 490 -16.75 12.39 0.78
C GLU A 490 -16.70 11.04 1.51
N ALA A 491 -17.39 10.95 2.65
CA ALA A 491 -17.62 9.73 3.40
C ALA A 491 -19.11 9.57 3.72
N TRP A 492 -19.60 8.35 3.63
CA TRP A 492 -21.00 8.03 3.90
C TRP A 492 -21.19 6.59 4.36
N ASN A 493 -22.23 6.36 5.15
CA ASN A 493 -22.76 5.03 5.39
C ASN A 493 -23.82 4.70 4.33
N ARG A 494 -23.75 3.50 3.78
CA ARG A 494 -24.81 2.95 2.96
C ARG A 494 -25.50 1.82 3.73
N PHE A 495 -26.74 2.02 4.07
CA PHE A 495 -27.55 1.03 4.78
C PHE A 495 -27.91 -0.14 3.86
N ILE A 496 -27.94 -1.35 4.43
CA ILE A 496 -28.18 -2.59 3.69
C ILE A 496 -29.67 -2.75 3.43
N THR A 497 -30.50 -2.46 4.45
CA THR A 497 -31.94 -2.75 4.47
C THR A 497 -32.72 -1.91 3.43
N ASP A 498 -32.53 -0.60 3.42
CA ASP A 498 -33.27 0.35 2.59
C ASP A 498 -32.40 1.07 1.55
N ARG A 499 -31.10 0.75 1.53
CA ARG A 499 -30.09 1.32 0.62
C ARG A 499 -29.94 2.85 0.71
N HIS A 500 -30.49 3.50 1.73
CA HIS A 500 -30.30 4.93 1.87
C HIS A 500 -28.84 5.28 2.16
N LYS A 501 -28.45 6.49 1.78
CA LYS A 501 -27.12 7.05 1.99
C LYS A 501 -27.17 8.08 3.11
N GLU A 502 -26.47 7.84 4.22
CA GLU A 502 -26.22 8.82 5.26
C GLU A 502 -24.86 9.48 5.06
N ASN A 503 -24.82 10.77 4.75
CA ASN A 503 -23.56 11.47 4.58
C ASN A 503 -22.92 11.75 5.95
N ILE A 504 -21.62 11.41 6.07
CA ILE A 504 -20.80 11.68 7.26
C ILE A 504 -20.02 12.98 7.06
N SER A 505 -19.36 13.13 5.89
CA SER A 505 -18.55 14.30 5.57
C SER A 505 -18.42 14.46 4.05
N ASP A 506 -18.41 15.70 3.59
CA ASP A 506 -18.02 16.11 2.23
C ASP A 506 -17.25 17.43 2.38
N LYS A 507 -15.93 17.35 2.50
CA LYS A 507 -15.04 18.47 2.82
C LYS A 507 -13.79 18.44 1.95
N SER A 508 -13.27 19.62 1.68
CA SER A 508 -11.96 19.81 1.02
C SER A 508 -11.25 21.01 1.64
N GLU A 509 -9.95 20.92 1.77
CA GLU A 509 -9.07 21.91 2.35
C GLU A 509 -7.89 22.20 1.44
N ASN A 510 -7.22 23.32 1.68
CA ASN A 510 -6.05 23.74 0.91
C ASN A 510 -4.89 24.01 1.86
N GLU A 511 -3.69 23.74 1.38
CA GLU A 511 -2.44 24.04 2.04
C GLU A 511 -1.51 24.72 1.02
N ILE A 512 -0.90 25.83 1.39
CA ILE A 512 0.09 26.55 0.59
C ILE A 512 1.31 26.85 1.45
N ALA A 513 2.49 26.60 0.92
CA ALA A 513 3.71 26.82 1.67
C ALA A 513 4.86 27.34 0.80
N GLY A 514 5.74 28.08 1.46
CA GLY A 514 7.03 28.48 0.91
C GLY A 514 8.14 28.15 1.88
N TYR A 515 9.29 27.72 1.35
CA TYR A 515 10.44 27.38 2.19
C TYR A 515 11.76 27.80 1.56
N VAL A 516 12.73 27.99 2.44
CA VAL A 516 14.13 28.24 2.11
C VAL A 516 14.99 27.31 2.97
N ASP A 517 15.95 26.66 2.34
CA ASP A 517 16.96 25.82 2.98
C ASP A 517 18.34 26.25 2.50
N PHE A 518 19.21 26.61 3.45
CA PHE A 518 20.55 27.12 3.21
C PHE A 518 21.57 26.16 3.79
N ARG A 519 22.43 25.65 2.94
CA ARG A 519 23.55 24.79 3.35
C ARG A 519 24.88 25.44 2.97
N GLN A 520 25.84 25.38 3.89
CA GLN A 520 27.19 25.83 3.68
C GLN A 520 28.21 24.82 4.15
N ALA A 521 28.99 24.28 3.22
CA ALA A 521 30.21 23.55 3.54
C ALA A 521 31.36 24.54 3.74
N ILE A 522 32.05 24.41 4.86
CA ILE A 522 33.21 25.22 5.24
C ILE A 522 34.44 24.29 5.21
N GLY A 523 35.22 24.41 4.14
CA GLY A 523 36.26 23.43 3.84
C GLY A 523 35.69 22.03 3.65
N SER A 524 36.46 21.01 4.01
CA SER A 524 36.07 19.59 3.96
C SER A 524 35.51 19.07 5.28
N HIS A 525 35.47 19.89 6.32
CA HIS A 525 35.25 19.40 7.68
C HIS A 525 33.91 19.81 8.30
N LEU A 526 33.36 20.94 7.95
CA LEU A 526 32.15 21.45 8.59
C LEU A 526 31.06 21.76 7.54
N THR A 527 29.87 21.26 7.76
CA THR A 527 28.67 21.65 7.02
C THR A 527 27.63 22.21 7.99
N ILE A 528 27.14 23.41 7.70
CA ILE A 528 26.03 24.07 8.39
C ILE A 528 24.80 24.00 7.50
N ASP A 529 23.67 23.70 8.08
CA ASP A 529 22.38 23.61 7.40
C ASP A 529 21.36 24.42 8.22
N ALA A 530 20.59 25.30 7.58
CA ALA A 530 19.54 26.07 8.22
C ALA A 530 18.37 26.26 7.27
N GLY A 531 17.20 25.91 7.72
CA GLY A 531 15.97 25.99 6.91
C GLY A 531 14.82 26.61 7.67
N ILE A 532 13.91 27.21 6.92
CA ILE A 532 12.64 27.73 7.43
C ILE A 532 11.53 27.54 6.40
N ARG A 533 10.36 27.14 6.88
CA ARG A 533 9.13 27.04 6.09
C ARG A 533 8.01 27.84 6.73
N ALA A 534 7.24 28.54 5.92
CA ALA A 534 5.94 29.07 6.28
C ALA A 534 4.88 28.21 5.58
N ASP A 535 3.99 27.62 6.35
CA ASP A 535 2.94 26.72 5.87
C ASP A 535 1.58 27.24 6.30
N HIS A 536 0.69 27.51 5.36
CA HIS A 536 -0.65 28.05 5.62
C HIS A 536 -1.72 27.04 5.22
N HIS A 537 -2.48 26.59 6.19
CA HIS A 537 -3.63 25.70 6.02
C HIS A 537 -4.95 26.49 6.22
N THR A 538 -5.95 26.21 5.37
CA THR A 538 -7.21 26.97 5.36
C THR A 538 -7.99 26.96 6.67
N VAL A 539 -7.82 25.96 7.52
CA VAL A 539 -8.50 25.84 8.81
C VAL A 539 -7.56 26.17 9.96
N SER A 540 -6.36 25.58 9.98
CA SER A 540 -5.44 25.67 11.12
C SER A 540 -4.55 26.92 11.11
N GLY A 541 -4.61 27.75 10.07
CA GLY A 541 -3.81 28.96 9.96
C GLY A 541 -2.37 28.73 9.51
N THR A 542 -1.44 29.56 10.00
CA THR A 542 -0.03 29.56 9.55
C THR A 542 0.90 29.01 10.62
N GLU A 543 1.76 28.06 10.22
CA GLU A 543 2.85 27.52 11.03
C GLU A 543 4.20 27.93 10.45
N TRP A 544 5.14 28.25 11.38
CA TRP A 544 6.54 28.51 11.07
C TRP A 544 7.40 27.35 11.54
N ILE A 545 8.18 26.79 10.64
CA ILE A 545 8.92 25.54 10.84
C ILE A 545 10.39 25.79 10.62
N PRO A 546 11.19 26.11 11.65
CA PRO A 546 12.64 26.22 11.57
C PRO A 546 13.34 24.88 11.75
N GLN A 547 14.54 24.77 11.15
CA GLN A 547 15.52 23.73 11.43
C GLN A 547 16.93 24.31 11.41
N VAL A 548 17.84 23.71 12.15
CA VAL A 548 19.28 23.98 12.10
C VAL A 548 20.05 22.72 12.38
N GLY A 549 21.12 22.51 11.63
CA GLY A 549 21.96 21.32 11.77
C GLY A 549 23.41 21.58 11.47
N LEU A 550 24.27 20.77 12.05
CA LEU A 550 25.72 20.78 11.88
C LEU A 550 26.20 19.36 11.54
N SER A 551 27.12 19.26 10.60
CA SER A 551 27.85 18.01 10.33
C SER A 551 29.33 18.29 10.30
N VAL A 552 30.08 17.60 11.18
CA VAL A 552 31.54 17.76 11.32
C VAL A 552 32.20 16.46 10.89
N GLN A 553 33.07 16.54 9.89
CA GLN A 553 33.90 15.43 9.45
C GLN A 553 35.16 15.41 10.28
N LEU A 554 35.35 14.34 11.04
CA LEU A 554 36.49 14.14 11.95
C LEU A 554 37.54 13.25 11.27
N PRO A 555 38.78 13.23 11.78
CA PRO A 555 39.82 12.28 11.33
C PRO A 555 39.36 10.84 11.40
N HIS A 556 40.01 9.94 10.66
CA HIS A 556 39.79 8.50 10.63
C HIS A 556 38.36 8.12 10.14
N ASN A 557 37.82 8.86 9.15
CA ASN A 557 36.49 8.64 8.56
C ASN A 557 35.38 8.64 9.61
N ALA A 558 35.47 9.48 10.61
CA ALA A 558 34.46 9.71 11.62
C ALA A 558 33.61 10.96 11.26
N SER A 559 32.35 10.98 11.67
CA SER A 559 31.42 12.10 11.48
C SER A 559 30.61 12.31 12.76
N LEU A 560 30.52 13.57 13.19
CA LEU A 560 29.64 14.00 14.28
C LEU A 560 28.58 14.94 13.70
N LYS A 561 27.31 14.70 14.03
CA LYS A 561 26.21 15.50 13.55
C LYS A 561 25.33 15.94 14.71
N ALA A 562 24.81 17.16 14.65
CA ALA A 562 23.82 17.67 15.59
C ALA A 562 22.69 18.35 14.81
N MET A 563 21.45 18.14 15.24
CA MET A 563 20.26 18.70 14.58
C MET A 563 19.24 19.16 15.62
N ALA A 564 18.64 20.32 15.38
CA ALA A 564 17.43 20.76 16.05
C ALA A 564 16.39 21.10 14.96
N SER A 565 15.25 20.43 15.00
CA SER A 565 14.21 20.60 13.97
C SER A 565 12.82 20.61 14.58
N LYS A 566 11.97 21.53 14.09
CA LYS A 566 10.55 21.54 14.40
C LYS A 566 9.78 20.69 13.41
N GLY A 567 8.90 19.84 13.91
CA GLY A 567 7.92 19.10 13.14
C GLY A 567 6.51 19.57 13.47
N PHE A 568 5.59 19.44 12.52
CA PHE A 568 4.19 19.77 12.74
C PHE A 568 3.28 18.86 11.90
N ARG A 569 2.00 18.81 12.30
CA ARG A 569 0.94 18.15 11.56
C ARG A 569 -0.36 18.95 11.68
N ASN A 570 -0.98 19.27 10.56
CA ASN A 570 -2.32 19.85 10.54
C ASN A 570 -3.35 18.78 10.93
N PRO A 571 -4.45 19.14 11.63
CA PRO A 571 -5.56 18.24 11.85
C PRO A 571 -6.12 17.71 10.53
N THR A 572 -6.51 16.45 10.51
CA THR A 572 -7.13 15.83 9.33
C THR A 572 -8.62 16.20 9.23
N ILE A 573 -9.19 16.13 8.05
CA ILE A 573 -10.64 16.31 7.83
C ILE A 573 -11.45 15.33 8.70
N ARG A 574 -10.93 14.10 8.89
CA ARG A 574 -11.52 13.13 9.80
C ARG A 574 -11.57 13.63 11.22
N GLU A 575 -10.49 14.18 11.75
CA GLU A 575 -10.40 14.69 13.13
C GLU A 575 -11.25 15.93 13.35
N LEU A 576 -11.33 16.82 12.36
CA LEU A 576 -12.11 18.05 12.42
C LEU A 576 -13.62 17.81 12.34
N TYR A 577 -14.09 16.89 11.46
CA TYR A 577 -15.50 16.87 11.06
C TYR A 577 -16.20 15.52 11.15
N MET A 578 -15.49 14.38 11.19
CA MET A 578 -16.13 13.07 11.09
C MET A 578 -16.56 12.48 12.42
N PHE A 579 -16.04 13.00 13.55
CA PHE A 579 -16.53 12.66 14.88
C PHE A 579 -17.72 13.55 15.24
N ARG A 580 -18.65 13.06 16.05
CA ARG A 580 -19.78 13.86 16.55
C ARG A 580 -19.78 13.89 18.06
N PRO A 581 -19.56 15.09 18.68
CA PRO A 581 -19.51 16.43 18.05
C PRO A 581 -18.21 16.66 17.27
N ALA A 582 -18.31 17.42 16.17
CA ALA A 582 -17.15 17.90 15.42
C ALA A 582 -16.39 18.97 16.21
N ASN A 583 -15.08 19.04 16.01
CA ASN A 583 -14.26 20.11 16.56
C ASN A 583 -13.43 20.79 15.45
N PRO A 584 -13.97 21.82 14.79
CA PRO A 584 -13.25 22.54 13.74
C PRO A 584 -12.15 23.48 14.28
N ASP A 585 -12.05 23.66 15.60
CA ASP A 585 -11.09 24.56 16.25
C ASP A 585 -9.79 23.85 16.66
N LEU A 586 -9.56 22.62 16.17
CA LEU A 586 -8.33 21.90 16.43
C LEU A 586 -7.12 22.65 15.87
N LEU A 587 -6.07 22.74 16.69
CA LEU A 587 -4.79 23.34 16.34
C LEU A 587 -3.83 22.31 15.77
N PRO A 588 -2.80 22.73 15.01
CA PRO A 588 -1.73 21.84 14.58
C PRO A 588 -0.99 21.20 15.74
N GLU A 589 -0.66 19.93 15.61
CA GLU A 589 0.31 19.26 16.48
C GLU A 589 1.71 19.80 16.20
N ARG A 590 2.53 19.90 17.23
CA ARG A 590 3.89 20.46 17.14
C ARG A 590 4.84 19.64 17.99
N LEU A 591 6.05 19.46 17.49
CA LEU A 591 7.14 18.92 18.29
C LEU A 591 8.50 19.52 17.89
N TRP A 592 9.44 19.46 18.82
CA TRP A 592 10.85 19.68 18.58
C TRP A 592 11.61 18.37 18.74
N ASN A 593 12.54 18.13 17.84
CA ASN A 593 13.49 17.01 17.90
C ASN A 593 14.91 17.56 18.00
N TYR A 594 15.65 17.07 18.99
CA TYR A 594 17.07 17.32 19.17
C TYR A 594 17.80 16.01 18.98
N GLU A 595 18.81 16.02 18.13
CA GLU A 595 19.52 14.81 17.72
C GLU A 595 21.01 15.03 17.73
N LEU A 596 21.76 14.01 18.21
CA LEU A 596 23.22 13.93 18.19
C LEU A 596 23.62 12.57 17.64
N SER A 597 24.36 12.56 16.52
CA SER A 597 24.79 11.34 15.86
C SER A 597 26.31 11.30 15.73
N TYR A 598 26.88 10.13 16.01
CA TYR A 598 28.27 9.81 15.71
C TYR A 598 28.33 8.58 14.83
N SER A 599 29.17 8.61 13.80
CA SER A 599 29.44 7.44 12.96
C SER A 599 30.90 7.39 12.54
N GLN A 600 31.41 6.18 12.33
CA GLN A 600 32.78 5.99 11.90
C GLN A 600 32.93 4.76 11.01
N ARG A 601 33.93 4.82 10.10
CA ARG A 601 34.38 3.70 9.29
C ARG A 601 35.78 3.34 9.59
N LEU A 602 36.00 2.05 9.79
CA LEU A 602 37.29 1.46 10.17
C LEU A 602 37.70 0.39 9.15
N PHE A 603 38.94 -0.06 9.23
CA PHE A 603 39.50 -1.16 8.43
C PHE A 603 39.28 -0.98 6.92
N ASP A 604 39.78 0.11 6.34
CA ASP A 604 39.61 0.46 4.95
C ASP A 604 38.14 0.48 4.51
N GLN A 605 37.29 1.04 5.39
CA GLN A 605 35.85 1.20 5.20
C GLN A 605 35.02 -0.11 5.21
N THR A 606 35.63 -1.26 5.56
CA THR A 606 34.89 -2.53 5.64
C THR A 606 34.00 -2.64 6.87
N PHE A 607 34.27 -1.87 7.92
CA PHE A 607 33.46 -1.84 9.14
C PHE A 607 32.89 -0.45 9.38
N TYR A 608 31.58 -0.36 9.46
CA TYR A 608 30.83 0.83 9.82
C TYR A 608 30.11 0.62 11.15
N TYR A 609 30.13 1.64 12.00
CA TYR A 609 29.21 1.75 13.12
C TYR A 609 28.70 3.19 13.26
N GLY A 610 27.47 3.31 13.76
CA GLY A 610 26.84 4.60 14.04
C GLY A 610 25.99 4.51 15.29
N VAL A 611 25.99 5.59 16.07
CA VAL A 611 25.14 5.77 17.25
C VAL A 611 24.40 7.09 17.10
N ASN A 612 23.14 7.09 17.43
CA ASN A 612 22.30 8.27 17.39
C ASN A 612 21.52 8.39 18.71
N LEU A 613 21.55 9.57 19.31
CA LEU A 613 20.77 9.93 20.49
C LEU A 613 19.74 10.97 20.08
N PHE A 614 18.52 10.85 20.56
CA PHE A 614 17.45 11.79 20.23
C PHE A 614 16.57 12.10 21.46
N TYR A 615 16.03 13.32 21.46
CA TYR A 615 15.02 13.79 22.40
C TYR A 615 13.92 14.53 21.63
N ILE A 616 12.68 14.09 21.80
CA ILE A 616 11.48 14.62 21.15
C ILE A 616 10.57 15.19 22.23
N ASN A 617 10.17 16.44 22.09
CA ASN A 617 9.19 17.07 22.97
C ASN A 617 8.17 17.83 22.15
N GLY A 618 6.88 17.57 22.41
CA GLY A 618 5.80 18.17 21.64
C GLY A 618 4.52 18.36 22.44
N ASP A 619 3.72 19.26 21.93
CA ASP A 619 2.43 19.65 22.51
C ASP A 619 1.31 19.69 21.46
N ASN A 620 0.10 20.01 21.92
CA ASN A 620 -1.10 20.06 21.09
C ASN A 620 -1.42 18.74 20.37
N MET A 621 -0.92 17.60 20.87
CA MET A 621 -1.23 16.31 20.26
C MET A 621 -2.73 16.06 20.32
N ILE A 622 -3.32 15.69 19.20
CA ILE A 622 -4.75 15.45 19.06
C ILE A 622 -5.10 14.10 19.70
N GLN A 623 -5.97 14.15 20.70
CA GLN A 623 -6.46 12.98 21.41
C GLN A 623 -7.97 12.91 21.33
N THR A 624 -8.51 11.69 21.23
CA THR A 624 -9.94 11.47 21.33
C THR A 624 -10.31 11.21 22.80
N ILE A 625 -11.03 12.12 23.42
CA ILE A 625 -11.62 11.95 24.74
C ILE A 625 -13.10 11.58 24.63
N ARG A 626 -13.71 11.11 25.73
CA ARG A 626 -15.15 10.88 25.80
C ARG A 626 -15.81 11.97 26.67
N THR A 627 -16.70 12.74 26.05
CA THR A 627 -17.52 13.75 26.72
C THR A 627 -18.98 13.32 26.56
N ASP A 628 -19.68 13.10 27.68
CA ASP A 628 -21.06 12.59 27.70
C ASP A 628 -21.24 11.30 26.87
N GLY A 629 -20.24 10.39 26.95
CA GLY A 629 -20.22 9.13 26.21
C GLY A 629 -19.90 9.24 24.73
N ARG A 630 -19.72 10.43 24.17
CA ARG A 630 -19.41 10.68 22.76
C ARG A 630 -17.92 11.00 22.54
N PRO A 631 -17.32 10.54 21.46
CA PRO A 631 -15.92 10.84 21.14
C PRO A 631 -15.78 12.31 20.70
N LEU A 632 -14.83 13.04 21.29
CA LEU A 632 -14.45 14.40 20.93
C LEU A 632 -12.93 14.49 20.78
N ASN A 633 -12.46 15.03 19.67
CA ASN A 633 -11.05 15.30 19.45
C ASN A 633 -10.66 16.66 20.10
N VAL A 634 -9.55 16.66 20.83
CA VAL A 634 -9.01 17.85 21.54
C VAL A 634 -7.49 17.87 21.47
N ASN A 635 -6.88 19.06 21.56
CA ASN A 635 -5.44 19.27 21.58
C ASN A 635 -4.85 19.23 23.00
N THR A 636 -5.07 18.16 23.73
CA THR A 636 -4.58 18.01 25.12
C THR A 636 -3.43 17.03 25.28
N GLY A 637 -3.08 16.33 24.20
CA GLY A 637 -1.99 15.36 24.22
C GLY A 637 -0.63 16.01 24.24
N LYS A 638 0.33 15.26 24.78
CA LYS A 638 1.77 15.58 24.78
C LYS A 638 2.57 14.40 24.26
N VAL A 639 3.74 14.67 23.75
CA VAL A 639 4.75 13.67 23.44
C VAL A 639 6.07 14.09 24.08
N GLU A 640 6.67 13.17 24.81
CA GLU A 640 8.00 13.33 25.35
C GLU A 640 8.71 11.97 25.25
N ASN A 641 9.56 11.85 24.25
CA ASN A 641 10.26 10.61 23.92
C ASN A 641 11.76 10.86 23.84
N TRP A 642 12.56 9.91 24.31
CA TRP A 642 14.00 9.93 24.10
C TRP A 642 14.52 8.51 23.88
N GLY A 643 15.69 8.42 23.27
CA GLY A 643 16.22 7.11 22.98
C GLY A 643 17.59 7.13 22.33
N ALA A 644 18.05 5.93 22.07
CA ALA A 644 19.31 5.66 21.41
C ALA A 644 19.12 4.63 20.30
N GLU A 645 19.81 4.85 19.19
CA GLU A 645 19.84 3.94 18.06
C GLU A 645 21.31 3.62 17.74
N ALA A 646 21.59 2.37 17.40
CA ALA A 646 22.89 1.92 16.95
C ALA A 646 22.75 1.12 15.65
N SER A 647 23.74 1.24 14.77
CA SER A 647 23.82 0.48 13.52
C SER A 647 25.23 -0.02 13.29
N ILE A 648 25.37 -1.24 12.80
CA ILE A 648 26.64 -1.87 12.45
C ILE A 648 26.48 -2.48 11.06
N ALA A 649 27.51 -2.29 10.22
CA ALA A 649 27.67 -3.04 8.97
C ALA A 649 29.13 -3.47 8.85
N TYR A 650 29.35 -4.75 8.60
CA TYR A 650 30.69 -5.32 8.52
C TYR A 650 30.83 -6.24 7.31
N HIS A 651 31.66 -5.83 6.38
CA HIS A 651 32.09 -6.65 5.23
C HIS A 651 33.30 -7.51 5.68
N ILE A 652 33.00 -8.65 6.33
CA ILE A 652 34.01 -9.56 6.88
C ILE A 652 34.90 -10.11 5.76
N HIS A 653 34.30 -10.37 4.61
CA HIS A 653 34.92 -10.88 3.41
C HIS A 653 34.08 -10.43 2.20
N PRO A 654 34.61 -10.35 0.96
CA PRO A 654 33.79 -9.99 -0.22
C PRO A 654 32.51 -10.82 -0.43
N THR A 655 32.42 -11.99 0.20
CA THR A 655 31.24 -12.87 0.15
C THR A 655 30.38 -12.84 1.42
N TRP A 656 30.83 -12.20 2.50
CA TRP A 656 30.13 -12.22 3.79
C TRP A 656 29.88 -10.82 4.34
N ASN A 657 28.63 -10.50 4.55
CA ASN A 657 28.19 -9.24 5.14
C ASN A 657 27.42 -9.50 6.43
N LEU A 658 27.75 -8.76 7.47
CA LEU A 658 26.99 -8.72 8.71
C LEU A 658 26.36 -7.34 8.84
N THR A 659 25.07 -7.30 9.16
CA THR A 659 24.34 -6.07 9.48
C THR A 659 23.64 -6.25 10.81
N ALA A 660 23.70 -5.24 11.68
CA ALA A 660 22.91 -5.21 12.90
C ALA A 660 22.42 -3.80 13.19
N ASN A 661 21.25 -3.70 13.76
CA ASN A 661 20.73 -2.44 14.28
C ASN A 661 19.96 -2.68 15.58
N TYR A 662 20.04 -1.69 16.45
CA TYR A 662 19.33 -1.68 17.72
C TYR A 662 18.71 -0.32 17.95
N SER A 663 17.50 -0.28 18.52
CA SER A 663 16.87 0.94 19.01
C SER A 663 16.32 0.71 20.40
N TRP A 664 16.55 1.67 21.26
CA TRP A 664 15.91 1.83 22.56
C TRP A 664 15.11 3.12 22.55
N LEU A 665 13.86 3.03 23.01
CA LEU A 665 12.92 4.13 23.07
C LEU A 665 12.27 4.18 24.45
N HIS A 666 12.32 5.34 25.09
CA HIS A 666 11.49 5.65 26.24
C HIS A 666 10.40 6.65 25.85
N MET A 667 9.18 6.40 26.25
CA MET A 667 8.02 7.25 26.01
C MET A 667 7.35 7.59 27.35
N GLU A 668 7.30 8.86 27.70
CA GLU A 668 6.55 9.33 28.89
C GLU A 668 5.05 9.10 28.72
N HIS A 669 4.59 9.18 27.46
CA HIS A 669 3.23 8.86 27.06
C HIS A 669 3.24 7.73 26.04
N PRO A 670 3.10 6.46 26.50
CA PRO A 670 3.22 5.30 25.63
C PRO A 670 2.21 5.28 24.47
N LEU A 671 2.66 4.81 23.32
CA LEU A 671 1.86 4.64 22.11
C LEU A 671 1.78 3.17 21.74
N VAL A 672 0.59 2.69 21.37
CA VAL A 672 0.39 1.34 20.81
C VAL A 672 1.23 1.19 19.54
N ALA A 673 1.79 -0.01 19.35
CA ALA A 673 2.63 -0.36 18.19
C ALA A 673 3.97 0.39 18.11
N ALA A 674 4.49 0.86 19.24
CA ALA A 674 5.85 1.39 19.37
C ALA A 674 6.62 0.57 20.43
N PRO A 675 7.63 -0.23 20.03
CA PRO A 675 8.39 -1.05 20.98
C PRO A 675 9.44 -0.21 21.72
N GLU A 676 9.68 -0.56 22.99
CA GLU A 676 10.77 0.03 23.77
C GLU A 676 12.16 -0.45 23.27
N HIS A 677 12.24 -1.71 22.84
CA HIS A 677 13.48 -2.29 22.32
C HIS A 677 13.24 -3.01 21.01
N LYS A 678 14.05 -2.74 20.03
CA LYS A 678 14.07 -3.48 18.77
C LYS A 678 15.52 -3.76 18.36
N LEU A 679 15.83 -5.03 18.10
CA LEU A 679 17.12 -5.49 17.59
C LEU A 679 16.89 -6.26 16.29
N TYR A 680 17.70 -5.99 15.30
CA TYR A 680 17.88 -6.85 14.14
C TYR A 680 19.35 -7.19 13.98
N ALA A 681 19.65 -8.44 13.67
CA ALA A 681 21.00 -8.89 13.30
C ALA A 681 20.89 -9.90 12.15
N GLY A 682 21.62 -9.68 11.09
CA GLY A 682 21.60 -10.50 9.89
C GLY A 682 22.98 -10.75 9.31
N ILE A 683 23.14 -11.91 8.68
CA ILE A 683 24.32 -12.30 7.93
C ILE A 683 23.89 -12.67 6.52
N ASP A 684 24.55 -12.09 5.51
CA ASP A 684 24.36 -12.39 4.12
C ASP A 684 25.64 -12.99 3.53
N PHE A 685 25.49 -14.13 2.85
CA PHE A 685 26.55 -14.78 2.08
C PHE A 685 26.19 -14.70 0.59
N THR A 686 27.10 -14.14 -0.24
CA THR A 686 26.92 -14.04 -1.68
C THR A 686 28.13 -14.58 -2.41
N LYS A 687 27.97 -15.60 -3.25
CA LYS A 687 29.04 -16.14 -4.08
C LYS A 687 28.52 -16.54 -5.47
N GLY A 688 28.89 -15.80 -6.49
CA GLY A 688 28.40 -16.00 -7.84
C GLY A 688 26.89 -15.77 -7.92
N LYS A 689 26.11 -16.80 -8.29
CA LYS A 689 24.65 -16.75 -8.33
C LYS A 689 23.98 -17.11 -6.98
N TRP A 690 24.72 -17.66 -6.05
CA TRP A 690 24.20 -18.08 -4.76
C TRP A 690 24.16 -16.90 -3.77
N ASN A 691 23.03 -16.73 -3.16
CA ASN A 691 22.84 -15.84 -2.02
C ASN A 691 22.11 -16.58 -0.90
N PHE A 692 22.69 -16.59 0.28
CA PHE A 692 22.06 -17.11 1.50
C PHE A 692 22.04 -16.00 2.54
N SER A 693 20.91 -15.79 3.20
CA SER A 693 20.82 -14.83 4.29
C SER A 693 20.05 -15.42 5.47
N THR A 694 20.50 -15.07 6.67
CA THR A 694 19.77 -15.35 7.89
C THR A 694 19.68 -14.08 8.72
N GLY A 695 18.57 -13.88 9.41
CA GLY A 695 18.36 -12.71 10.25
C GLY A 695 17.45 -13.00 11.42
N ILE A 696 17.77 -12.42 12.55
CA ILE A 696 17.00 -12.46 13.78
C ILE A 696 16.48 -11.06 14.06
N GLN A 697 15.19 -10.95 14.33
CA GLN A 697 14.54 -9.74 14.83
C GLN A 697 13.99 -10.00 16.23
N TYR A 698 14.44 -9.23 17.20
CA TYR A 698 13.91 -9.25 18.56
C TYR A 698 13.22 -7.94 18.88
N VAL A 699 12.00 -8.03 19.40
CA VAL A 699 11.16 -6.90 19.82
C VAL A 699 10.77 -7.14 21.27
N ALA A 700 10.95 -6.12 22.11
CA ALA A 700 10.56 -6.18 23.50
C ALA A 700 9.91 -4.86 23.96
N GLY A 701 9.01 -4.96 24.93
CA GLY A 701 8.26 -3.82 25.42
C GLY A 701 7.33 -3.24 24.37
N LEU A 702 6.78 -4.07 23.47
CA LEU A 702 5.79 -3.63 22.48
C LEU A 702 4.45 -3.38 23.17
N TYR A 703 4.03 -2.14 23.24
CA TYR A 703 2.72 -1.78 23.77
C TYR A 703 1.62 -2.25 22.83
N THR A 704 0.77 -3.18 23.29
CA THR A 704 -0.42 -3.66 22.59
C THR A 704 -1.71 -3.03 23.15
N VAL A 705 -1.68 -2.56 24.40
CA VAL A 705 -2.71 -1.77 25.06
C VAL A 705 -2.01 -0.73 25.94
N VAL A 706 -2.50 0.51 25.96
CA VAL A 706 -1.98 1.59 26.80
C VAL A 706 -3.00 2.11 27.84
N SER A 707 -4.28 1.75 27.71
CA SER A 707 -5.34 2.15 28.66
C SER A 707 -6.48 1.12 28.64
N PRO A 708 -7.15 0.77 29.77
CA PRO A 708 -6.91 1.32 31.12
C PRO A 708 -5.65 0.77 31.81
N GLU A 709 -5.16 -0.39 31.40
CA GLU A 709 -3.93 -1.00 31.90
C GLU A 709 -2.99 -1.27 30.74
N GLU A 710 -1.71 -0.96 30.92
CA GLU A 710 -0.69 -1.21 29.91
C GLU A 710 -0.44 -2.71 29.73
N LYS A 711 -0.41 -3.15 28.46
CA LYS A 711 0.00 -4.50 28.09
C LYS A 711 1.14 -4.42 27.10
N LYS A 712 2.20 -5.17 27.39
CA LYS A 712 3.40 -5.26 26.57
C LYS A 712 3.63 -6.70 26.12
N GLU A 713 4.15 -6.84 24.89
CA GLU A 713 4.54 -8.13 24.35
C GLU A 713 6.00 -8.12 23.90
N ASN A 714 6.60 -9.32 23.91
CA ASN A 714 7.94 -9.56 23.44
C ASN A 714 7.90 -10.72 22.47
N PHE A 715 8.68 -10.64 21.38
CA PHE A 715 8.78 -11.74 20.44
C PHE A 715 10.14 -11.76 19.73
N LEU A 716 10.46 -12.91 19.17
CA LEU A 716 11.64 -13.12 18.34
C LEU A 716 11.22 -13.79 17.04
N LEU A 717 11.67 -13.21 15.92
CA LEU A 717 11.50 -13.79 14.59
C LEU A 717 12.87 -14.18 14.04
N TRP A 718 12.94 -15.36 13.45
CA TRP A 718 14.12 -15.83 12.73
C TRP A 718 13.77 -16.15 11.30
N ASN A 719 14.51 -15.53 10.38
CA ASN A 719 14.32 -15.70 8.95
C ASN A 719 15.56 -16.35 8.33
N LEU A 720 15.34 -17.32 7.44
CA LEU A 720 16.35 -17.92 6.59
C LEU A 720 15.90 -17.83 5.13
N ARG A 721 16.76 -17.34 4.26
CA ARG A 721 16.49 -17.17 2.83
C ARG A 721 17.64 -17.73 2.00
N GLY A 722 17.31 -18.30 0.84
CA GLY A 722 18.28 -18.77 -0.14
C GLY A 722 17.83 -18.42 -1.55
N ASN A 723 18.73 -17.87 -2.36
CA ASN A 723 18.49 -17.48 -3.75
C ASN A 723 19.59 -18.05 -4.64
N TYR A 724 19.23 -18.40 -5.90
CA TYR A 724 20.17 -18.88 -6.91
C TYR A 724 19.99 -18.19 -8.26
#